data_ddb5d8b592628570816d74979b0adf57
#
_entry.id   ddb5d8b592628570816d74979b0adf57
#
_cell.length_a   1.000
_cell.length_b   1.000
_cell.length_c   1.000
_cell.angle_alpha   90.00
_cell.angle_beta   90.00
_cell.angle_gamma   90.00
#
_symmetry.space_group_name_H-M   'P 1'
#
loop_
_entity.id
_entity.type
_entity.pdbx_description
1 polymer ?
#
loop_
_entity_poly.entity_id
_entity_poly.type
_entity_poly.pdbx_seq_one_letter_code
_entity_poly.pdbx_strand_id
1 'polypeptide(L)'
;MAAYRQLLAKNHVEEILQDVKQNKNLDRKKELPVWLPLAECFTGGTRKAEDAQPSGLFFLDIDEKGLTEALWQKVQDENLIEEFRIVYFAESAGGGTHIWAWRTSGKSIEEDIQKLASRLGVSYDSHVTDLARCCFMVSEQYVKLLDPVVFEPLKEEQKKMYATEVVTNSTEQVESNLSPLTSCPSPLNYKGIPYENIVQALLWKLGYGNAPVEGERNTALYTMSRYLRFICDFDEQKLFAILPHWGLSDHEVLSTIKSAVSSVRPAGIPSQMNEVLSTLGAAIEAGTETTDDSLVTPVEAELPGILQDLSDHAPEEFREATLMAAMPMLGTLATGIRAKYRDGKLNSPSFIVDIEAPQATGKSFVDSEFELLMDPIIKQDEVEWQKEIAYSLAKKDGEDVENPCANIRIIEPNIGVSAFLERALYAKGKHLFTYAPEIETVLKNNKGGAWTEKNDLFRLAYDNKPWGQHRISKDSFSGKVTLYYNMVMCGTPNKCRAFFADVESGLVSRVTPVVLPDMVGARMPQFKAWSQEDEEKVKRQCLCLMDEEGEVDLPLINKAIEEWDESKRQEYLQTLRYSLDVLRRRAALNGFRAGIIAYLLEDRQETERAIKFALWYAERCLHYQLQIYGDKIDALHDGTLSTQASKGNIRYLDALPKEFTKEDLVNLRLANNESPVVKTIICRWVKESLIVKIDTNLWQKIQP
;
A
#
# COMPACT_ATOMS: atom_id res chain seq x y z
N MET A 1 -22.92 -35.90 9.60
CA MET A 1 -24.07 -35.35 10.35
C MET A 1 -23.80 -35.22 11.86
N ALA A 2 -23.38 -36.24 12.62
CA ALA A 2 -23.12 -36.09 14.07
C ALA A 2 -22.04 -35.06 14.38
N ALA A 3 -20.91 -35.08 13.68
CA ALA A 3 -19.84 -34.11 13.83
C ALA A 3 -20.30 -32.67 13.49
N TYR A 4 -21.14 -32.50 12.46
CA TYR A 4 -21.74 -31.23 12.09
C TYR A 4 -22.57 -30.64 13.24
N ARG A 5 -23.51 -31.44 13.80
CA ARG A 5 -24.33 -30.99 14.93
C ARG A 5 -23.50 -30.66 16.17
N GLN A 6 -22.46 -31.43 16.43
CA GLN A 6 -21.54 -31.16 17.54
C GLN A 6 -20.78 -29.84 17.34
N LEU A 7 -20.40 -29.52 16.10
CA LEU A 7 -19.70 -28.30 15.75
C LEU A 7 -20.62 -27.06 15.87
N LEU A 8 -21.89 -27.19 15.45
CA LEU A 8 -22.91 -26.15 15.63
C LEU A 8 -23.15 -25.85 17.13
N ALA A 9 -23.31 -26.90 17.95
CA ALA A 9 -23.55 -26.73 19.38
C ALA A 9 -22.33 -26.15 20.10
N LYS A 10 -21.13 -26.63 19.83
CA LYS A 10 -19.87 -26.16 20.44
C LYS A 10 -19.60 -24.69 20.19
N ASN A 11 -19.99 -24.18 19.03
CA ASN A 11 -19.70 -22.80 18.63
C ASN A 11 -20.92 -21.87 18.80
N HIS A 12 -21.95 -22.27 19.53
CA HIS A 12 -23.14 -21.43 19.79
C HIS A 12 -23.77 -20.81 18.52
N VAL A 13 -23.73 -21.55 17.40
CA VAL A 13 -24.11 -21.06 16.06
C VAL A 13 -25.52 -20.52 16.02
N GLU A 14 -26.45 -21.16 16.71
CA GLU A 14 -27.86 -20.76 16.78
C GLU A 14 -28.03 -19.39 17.44
N GLU A 15 -27.40 -19.15 18.57
CA GLU A 15 -27.44 -17.90 19.32
C GLU A 15 -26.85 -16.76 18.48
N ILE A 16 -25.68 -17.00 17.86
CA ILE A 16 -25.02 -16.01 17.01
C ILE A 16 -25.89 -15.65 15.80
N LEU A 17 -26.50 -16.65 15.15
CA LEU A 17 -27.38 -16.40 14.01
C LEU A 17 -28.64 -15.61 14.38
N GLN A 18 -29.21 -15.85 15.55
CA GLN A 18 -30.35 -15.05 16.02
C GLN A 18 -29.97 -13.58 16.17
N ASP A 19 -28.81 -13.27 16.76
CA ASP A 19 -28.34 -11.91 16.89
C ASP A 19 -28.03 -11.24 15.54
N VAL A 20 -27.40 -11.97 14.62
CA VAL A 20 -27.07 -11.49 13.27
C VAL A 20 -28.34 -11.22 12.46
N LYS A 21 -29.29 -12.15 12.43
CA LYS A 21 -30.53 -12.03 11.65
C LYS A 21 -31.51 -11.00 12.19
N GLN A 22 -31.47 -10.74 13.50
CA GLN A 22 -32.25 -9.67 14.16
C GLN A 22 -31.55 -8.30 14.12
N ASN A 23 -30.44 -8.16 13.42
CA ASN A 23 -29.62 -6.94 13.32
C ASN A 23 -29.16 -6.39 14.69
N LYS A 24 -29.10 -7.22 15.71
CA LYS A 24 -28.65 -6.80 17.04
C LYS A 24 -27.14 -6.60 17.10
N ASN A 25 -26.38 -7.48 16.45
CA ASN A 25 -24.92 -7.40 16.37
C ASN A 25 -24.39 -8.14 15.12
N LEU A 26 -24.18 -7.38 14.03
CA LEU A 26 -23.71 -7.93 12.75
C LEU A 26 -22.26 -8.42 12.81
N ASP A 27 -21.42 -7.87 13.70
CA ASP A 27 -20.03 -8.28 13.84
C ASP A 27 -19.87 -9.70 14.38
N ARG A 28 -20.85 -10.21 15.12
CA ARG A 28 -20.87 -11.60 15.59
C ARG A 28 -20.91 -12.62 14.43
N LYS A 29 -21.27 -12.21 13.21
CA LYS A 29 -21.16 -13.09 12.02
C LYS A 29 -19.76 -13.67 11.86
N LYS A 30 -18.71 -12.94 12.24
CA LYS A 30 -17.31 -13.37 12.18
C LYS A 30 -16.94 -14.45 13.22
N GLU A 31 -17.77 -14.67 14.23
CA GLU A 31 -17.60 -15.72 15.24
C GLU A 31 -18.11 -17.08 14.76
N LEU A 32 -18.91 -17.11 13.66
CA LEU A 32 -19.43 -18.34 13.08
C LEU A 32 -18.31 -19.21 12.49
N PRO A 33 -18.35 -20.53 12.68
CA PRO A 33 -17.46 -21.43 11.97
C PRO A 33 -17.71 -21.34 10.46
N VAL A 34 -16.68 -21.69 9.67
CA VAL A 34 -16.74 -21.59 8.22
C VAL A 34 -16.66 -22.94 7.54
N TRP A 35 -17.28 -23.04 6.36
CA TRP A 35 -17.11 -24.13 5.42
C TRP A 35 -16.14 -23.72 4.32
N LEU A 36 -15.53 -24.69 3.69
CA LEU A 36 -14.69 -24.57 2.51
C LEU A 36 -15.26 -25.45 1.39
N PRO A 37 -16.35 -25.04 0.74
CA PRO A 37 -17.08 -25.91 -0.18
C PRO A 37 -16.26 -26.36 -1.38
N LEU A 38 -15.30 -25.55 -1.84
CA LEU A 38 -14.52 -25.79 -3.06
C LEU A 38 -13.22 -26.57 -2.81
N ALA A 39 -12.78 -26.71 -1.55
CA ALA A 39 -11.55 -27.42 -1.20
C ALA A 39 -11.78 -28.55 -0.20
N GLU A 40 -11.18 -29.70 -0.46
CA GLU A 40 -11.14 -30.85 0.48
C GLU A 40 -10.11 -30.60 1.59
N CYS A 41 -8.92 -30.13 1.24
CA CYS A 41 -7.85 -29.78 2.17
C CYS A 41 -6.84 -28.80 1.52
N PHE A 42 -5.87 -28.34 2.32
CA PHE A 42 -4.77 -27.50 1.89
C PHE A 42 -3.43 -28.15 2.21
N THR A 43 -2.59 -28.36 1.20
CA THR A 43 -1.31 -29.08 1.35
C THR A 43 -0.23 -28.26 2.06
N GLY A 44 -0.28 -26.92 1.96
CA GLY A 44 0.69 -25.99 2.58
C GLY A 44 0.39 -25.60 4.03
N GLY A 45 -0.66 -26.17 4.67
CA GLY A 45 -1.04 -25.84 6.05
C GLY A 45 -1.65 -24.43 6.23
N THR A 46 -1.73 -23.64 5.18
CA THR A 46 -2.40 -22.32 5.12
C THR A 46 -3.51 -22.34 4.08
N ARG A 47 -4.54 -21.51 4.29
CA ARG A 47 -5.68 -21.41 3.37
C ARG A 47 -5.34 -20.51 2.18
N LYS A 48 -4.63 -21.06 1.19
CA LYS A 48 -4.31 -20.42 -0.08
C LYS A 48 -4.88 -21.22 -1.25
N ALA A 49 -5.37 -20.56 -2.28
CA ALA A 49 -5.95 -21.22 -3.45
C ALA A 49 -4.96 -22.16 -4.15
N GLU A 50 -3.67 -21.78 -4.21
CA GLU A 50 -2.57 -22.58 -4.77
C GLU A 50 -2.30 -23.92 -4.04
N ASP A 51 -2.61 -23.98 -2.73
CA ASP A 51 -2.43 -25.17 -1.89
C ASP A 51 -3.71 -26.02 -1.77
N ALA A 52 -4.82 -25.57 -2.36
CA ALA A 52 -6.11 -26.19 -2.23
C ALA A 52 -6.22 -27.49 -3.05
N GLN A 53 -6.67 -28.56 -2.43
CA GLN A 53 -7.11 -29.77 -3.15
C GLN A 53 -8.61 -29.62 -3.45
N PRO A 54 -9.04 -29.60 -4.72
CA PRO A 54 -10.43 -29.40 -5.07
C PRO A 54 -11.36 -30.45 -4.45
N SER A 55 -12.51 -30.01 -3.95
CA SER A 55 -13.56 -30.88 -3.42
C SER A 55 -14.44 -31.52 -4.50
N GLY A 56 -14.29 -31.11 -5.76
CA GLY A 56 -15.19 -31.52 -6.83
C GLY A 56 -16.55 -30.84 -6.83
N LEU A 57 -16.77 -29.88 -5.91
CA LEU A 57 -18.00 -29.09 -5.84
C LEU A 57 -17.78 -27.73 -6.48
N PHE A 58 -18.88 -27.11 -6.92
CA PHE A 58 -18.96 -25.67 -7.16
C PHE A 58 -19.93 -25.02 -6.18
N PHE A 59 -19.78 -23.74 -5.96
CA PHE A 59 -20.53 -22.94 -4.99
C PHE A 59 -21.19 -21.76 -5.66
N LEU A 60 -22.51 -21.69 -5.62
CA LEU A 60 -23.30 -20.55 -6.06
C LEU A 60 -23.73 -19.74 -4.84
N ASP A 61 -23.26 -18.49 -4.76
CA ASP A 61 -23.56 -17.51 -3.71
C ASP A 61 -24.50 -16.44 -4.26
N ILE A 62 -25.70 -16.36 -3.69
CA ILE A 62 -26.76 -15.43 -4.09
C ILE A 62 -26.96 -14.43 -2.94
N ASP A 63 -26.51 -13.21 -3.11
CA ASP A 63 -26.56 -12.16 -2.10
C ASP A 63 -27.97 -11.58 -1.86
N GLU A 64 -28.87 -11.75 -2.82
CA GLU A 64 -30.24 -11.24 -2.72
C GLU A 64 -31.01 -11.92 -1.59
N LYS A 65 -31.50 -11.09 -0.67
CA LYS A 65 -32.15 -11.58 0.57
C LYS A 65 -33.60 -11.96 0.35
N GLY A 66 -34.04 -12.99 1.06
CA GLY A 66 -35.43 -13.39 1.11
C GLY A 66 -35.89 -14.27 -0.06
N LEU A 67 -35.01 -14.61 -1.00
CA LEU A 67 -35.34 -15.48 -2.14
C LEU A 67 -35.23 -16.96 -1.84
N THR A 68 -34.63 -17.37 -0.72
CA THR A 68 -34.28 -18.75 -0.41
C THR A 68 -35.46 -19.71 -0.55
N GLU A 69 -36.65 -19.35 -0.05
CA GLU A 69 -37.83 -20.22 -0.10
C GLU A 69 -38.35 -20.35 -1.54
N ALA A 70 -38.43 -19.24 -2.27
CA ALA A 70 -38.89 -19.26 -3.68
C ALA A 70 -37.93 -20.04 -4.59
N LEU A 71 -36.61 -19.89 -4.35
CA LEU A 71 -35.60 -20.64 -5.09
C LEU A 71 -35.63 -22.12 -4.73
N TRP A 72 -35.85 -22.47 -3.47
CA TRP A 72 -36.00 -23.85 -3.04
C TRP A 72 -37.21 -24.51 -3.70
N GLN A 73 -38.35 -23.84 -3.74
CA GLN A 73 -39.55 -24.34 -4.43
C GLN A 73 -39.27 -24.58 -5.92
N LYS A 74 -38.61 -23.61 -6.58
CA LYS A 74 -38.22 -23.74 -7.99
C LYS A 74 -37.30 -24.93 -8.24
N VAL A 75 -36.31 -25.13 -7.36
CA VAL A 75 -35.37 -26.25 -7.44
C VAL A 75 -36.09 -27.62 -7.34
N GLN A 76 -37.13 -27.68 -6.52
CA GLN A 76 -37.96 -28.90 -6.39
C GLN A 76 -38.91 -29.10 -7.59
N ASP A 77 -39.62 -28.05 -7.99
CA ASP A 77 -40.62 -28.11 -9.06
C ASP A 77 -39.99 -28.44 -10.43
N GLU A 78 -38.78 -27.97 -10.67
CA GLU A 78 -38.05 -28.18 -11.93
C GLU A 78 -37.06 -29.38 -11.84
N ASN A 79 -37.02 -30.12 -10.72
CA ASN A 79 -36.12 -31.27 -10.47
C ASN A 79 -34.64 -30.95 -10.67
N LEU A 80 -34.21 -29.72 -10.26
CA LEU A 80 -32.84 -29.24 -10.45
C LEU A 80 -31.84 -29.95 -9.50
N ILE A 81 -32.31 -30.61 -8.44
CA ILE A 81 -31.45 -31.37 -7.54
C ILE A 81 -30.72 -32.47 -8.29
N GLU A 82 -31.44 -33.22 -9.12
CA GLU A 82 -30.85 -34.30 -9.92
C GLU A 82 -30.10 -33.77 -11.13
N GLU A 83 -30.67 -32.76 -11.84
CA GLU A 83 -30.05 -32.18 -13.02
C GLU A 83 -28.67 -31.62 -12.74
N PHE A 84 -28.52 -30.84 -11.65
CA PHE A 84 -27.27 -30.18 -11.25
C PHE A 84 -26.50 -30.92 -10.15
N ARG A 85 -27.04 -32.07 -9.66
CA ARG A 85 -26.46 -32.83 -8.55
C ARG A 85 -26.21 -31.94 -7.33
N ILE A 86 -27.24 -31.18 -6.90
CA ILE A 86 -27.16 -30.27 -5.77
C ILE A 86 -27.06 -31.09 -4.48
N VAL A 87 -26.08 -30.79 -3.65
CA VAL A 87 -25.79 -31.47 -2.39
C VAL A 87 -26.00 -30.62 -1.14
N TYR A 88 -26.07 -29.31 -1.33
CA TYR A 88 -26.34 -28.36 -0.24
C TYR A 88 -27.20 -27.20 -0.74
N PHE A 89 -28.20 -26.85 0.06
CA PHE A 89 -29.03 -25.68 -0.18
C PHE A 89 -29.44 -25.08 1.17
N ALA A 90 -29.10 -23.81 1.41
CA ALA A 90 -29.40 -23.15 2.67
C ALA A 90 -29.55 -21.63 2.52
N GLU A 91 -30.29 -21.03 3.47
CA GLU A 91 -30.24 -19.59 3.67
C GLU A 91 -28.93 -19.22 4.37
N SER A 92 -28.20 -18.26 3.80
CA SER A 92 -26.92 -17.82 4.35
C SER A 92 -27.10 -17.04 5.66
N ALA A 93 -26.02 -16.90 6.43
CA ALA A 93 -26.02 -16.08 7.65
C ALA A 93 -26.39 -14.61 7.38
N GLY A 94 -26.19 -14.12 6.15
CA GLY A 94 -26.56 -12.79 5.70
C GLY A 94 -28.00 -12.64 5.20
N GLY A 95 -28.73 -13.76 5.02
CA GLY A 95 -30.09 -13.80 4.50
C GLY A 95 -30.17 -14.01 2.97
N GLY A 96 -29.05 -14.21 2.28
CA GLY A 96 -28.96 -14.69 0.89
C GLY A 96 -29.09 -16.20 0.81
N THR A 97 -28.71 -16.81 -0.32
CA THR A 97 -28.85 -18.27 -0.55
C THR A 97 -27.51 -18.88 -0.97
N HIS A 98 -27.11 -19.97 -0.34
CA HIS A 98 -25.94 -20.77 -0.69
C HIS A 98 -26.37 -22.10 -1.30
N ILE A 99 -25.81 -22.45 -2.48
CA ILE A 99 -26.06 -23.73 -3.16
C ILE A 99 -24.72 -24.38 -3.51
N TRP A 100 -24.53 -25.65 -3.16
CA TRP A 100 -23.36 -26.43 -3.61
C TRP A 100 -23.83 -27.59 -4.47
N ALA A 101 -23.11 -27.85 -5.54
CA ALA A 101 -23.40 -28.94 -6.45
C ALA A 101 -22.12 -29.53 -7.04
N TRP A 102 -22.19 -30.75 -7.54
CA TRP A 102 -21.05 -31.43 -8.16
C TRP A 102 -20.72 -30.79 -9.50
N ARG A 103 -19.43 -30.56 -9.71
CA ARG A 103 -18.90 -30.05 -10.97
C ARG A 103 -19.16 -31.00 -12.15
N THR A 104 -19.30 -30.43 -13.32
CA THR A 104 -19.38 -31.16 -14.58
C THR A 104 -17.96 -31.40 -15.11
N SER A 105 -17.63 -32.67 -15.43
CA SER A 105 -16.33 -33.01 -16.00
C SER A 105 -16.05 -32.23 -17.28
N GLY A 106 -14.84 -31.66 -17.39
CA GLY A 106 -14.39 -30.88 -18.55
C GLY A 106 -14.98 -29.48 -18.64
N LYS A 107 -15.60 -28.95 -17.56
CA LYS A 107 -16.08 -27.58 -17.46
C LYS A 107 -15.41 -26.81 -16.34
N SER A 108 -15.26 -25.49 -16.49
CA SER A 108 -14.78 -24.63 -15.43
C SER A 108 -15.82 -24.47 -14.32
N ILE A 109 -15.37 -24.09 -13.11
CA ILE A 109 -16.28 -23.76 -11.99
C ILE A 109 -17.25 -22.64 -12.41
N GLU A 110 -16.78 -21.67 -13.14
CA GLU A 110 -17.58 -20.52 -13.62
C GLU A 110 -18.69 -20.94 -14.58
N GLU A 111 -18.42 -21.86 -15.50
CA GLU A 111 -19.44 -22.38 -16.43
C GLU A 111 -20.57 -23.13 -15.69
N ASP A 112 -20.23 -23.92 -14.67
CA ASP A 112 -21.21 -24.64 -13.86
C ASP A 112 -22.05 -23.65 -13.02
N ILE A 113 -21.42 -22.63 -12.41
CA ILE A 113 -22.11 -21.56 -11.68
C ILE A 113 -23.05 -20.81 -12.62
N GLN A 114 -22.57 -20.37 -13.78
CA GLN A 114 -23.34 -19.61 -14.76
C GLN A 114 -24.55 -20.40 -15.27
N LYS A 115 -24.39 -21.71 -15.50
CA LYS A 115 -25.47 -22.57 -15.96
C LYS A 115 -26.58 -22.68 -14.90
N LEU A 116 -26.21 -22.92 -13.63
CA LEU A 116 -27.19 -23.03 -12.54
C LEU A 116 -27.85 -21.66 -12.25
N ALA A 117 -27.07 -20.58 -12.19
CA ALA A 117 -27.59 -19.23 -11.96
C ALA A 117 -28.58 -18.80 -13.07
N SER A 118 -28.25 -19.06 -14.33
CA SER A 118 -29.14 -18.79 -15.47
C SER A 118 -30.44 -19.59 -15.38
N ARG A 119 -30.36 -20.86 -14.96
CA ARG A 119 -31.53 -21.73 -14.78
C ARG A 119 -32.45 -21.24 -13.66
N LEU A 120 -31.83 -20.74 -12.57
CA LEU A 120 -32.58 -20.15 -11.45
C LEU A 120 -33.08 -18.74 -11.76
N GLY A 121 -32.47 -18.02 -12.70
CA GLY A 121 -32.79 -16.63 -13.04
C GLY A 121 -32.28 -15.63 -12.00
N VAL A 122 -31.10 -15.89 -11.43
CA VAL A 122 -30.48 -15.08 -10.36
C VAL A 122 -29.12 -14.53 -10.77
N SER A 123 -28.74 -13.39 -10.18
CA SER A 123 -27.37 -12.89 -10.19
C SER A 123 -26.55 -13.58 -9.11
N TYR A 124 -25.25 -13.71 -9.31
CA TYR A 124 -24.32 -14.36 -8.38
C TYR A 124 -23.02 -13.58 -8.23
N ASP A 125 -22.30 -13.81 -7.12
CA ASP A 125 -20.98 -13.26 -6.90
C ASP A 125 -19.96 -13.99 -7.80
N SER A 126 -19.33 -13.28 -8.74
CA SER A 126 -18.33 -13.82 -9.66
C SER A 126 -17.01 -14.23 -8.98
N HIS A 127 -16.76 -13.80 -7.74
CA HIS A 127 -15.54 -14.15 -6.98
C HIS A 127 -15.59 -15.52 -6.30
N VAL A 128 -16.64 -16.30 -6.52
CA VAL A 128 -16.84 -17.63 -5.89
C VAL A 128 -16.04 -18.75 -6.57
N THR A 129 -15.20 -18.44 -7.54
CA THR A 129 -14.32 -19.39 -8.23
C THR A 129 -13.02 -19.68 -7.48
N ASP A 130 -12.67 -18.87 -6.48
CA ASP A 130 -11.49 -19.06 -5.64
C ASP A 130 -11.64 -20.30 -4.74
N LEU A 131 -10.75 -21.29 -4.91
CA LEU A 131 -10.75 -22.54 -4.13
C LEU A 131 -10.60 -22.32 -2.61
N ALA A 132 -10.03 -21.21 -2.18
CA ALA A 132 -9.92 -20.84 -0.78
C ALA A 132 -11.17 -20.09 -0.25
N ARG A 133 -12.20 -19.90 -1.06
CA ARG A 133 -13.44 -19.22 -0.67
C ARG A 133 -14.13 -20.01 0.44
N CYS A 134 -14.51 -19.31 1.51
CA CYS A 134 -15.28 -19.87 2.60
C CYS A 134 -16.65 -19.23 2.71
N CYS A 135 -17.61 -19.99 3.27
CA CYS A 135 -18.90 -19.45 3.69
C CYS A 135 -19.16 -19.78 5.16
N PHE A 136 -19.98 -18.96 5.82
CA PHE A 136 -20.34 -19.19 7.22
C PHE A 136 -21.30 -20.35 7.37
N MET A 137 -21.08 -21.17 8.39
CA MET A 137 -22.01 -22.25 8.75
C MET A 137 -23.31 -21.66 9.30
N VAL A 138 -24.41 -22.31 9.00
CA VAL A 138 -25.72 -21.96 9.52
C VAL A 138 -26.33 -23.16 10.27
N SER A 139 -27.26 -22.89 11.17
CA SER A 139 -27.96 -23.99 11.90
C SER A 139 -28.93 -24.72 11.01
N GLU A 140 -29.29 -25.95 11.42
CA GLU A 140 -30.13 -26.88 10.64
C GLU A 140 -31.46 -26.26 10.18
N GLN A 141 -32.04 -25.32 10.94
CA GLN A 141 -33.31 -24.69 10.58
C GLN A 141 -33.23 -23.83 9.30
N TYR A 142 -32.04 -23.36 8.91
CA TYR A 142 -31.79 -22.59 7.68
C TYR A 142 -31.36 -23.48 6.52
N VAL A 143 -31.16 -24.75 6.73
CA VAL A 143 -30.73 -25.73 5.71
C VAL A 143 -31.93 -26.48 5.13
N LYS A 144 -32.11 -26.40 3.82
CA LYS A 144 -33.16 -27.09 3.08
C LYS A 144 -32.68 -28.46 2.58
N LEU A 145 -31.42 -28.56 2.19
CA LEU A 145 -30.76 -29.76 1.73
C LEU A 145 -29.33 -29.83 2.27
N LEU A 146 -28.95 -30.98 2.84
CA LEU A 146 -27.56 -31.28 3.16
C LEU A 146 -27.36 -32.82 2.96
N ASP A 147 -26.77 -33.14 1.81
CA ASP A 147 -26.45 -34.55 1.49
C ASP A 147 -25.21 -34.95 2.33
N PRO A 148 -25.29 -36.09 3.06
CA PRO A 148 -24.16 -36.63 3.82
C PRO A 148 -22.89 -36.86 3.01
N VAL A 149 -22.98 -36.98 1.69
CA VAL A 149 -21.84 -37.17 0.76
C VAL A 149 -20.83 -36.03 0.84
N VAL A 150 -21.22 -34.82 1.23
CA VAL A 150 -20.31 -33.69 1.42
C VAL A 150 -19.28 -33.89 2.53
N PHE A 151 -19.48 -34.88 3.40
CA PHE A 151 -18.56 -35.26 4.48
C PHE A 151 -17.68 -36.45 4.13
N GLU A 152 -17.83 -37.02 2.96
CA GLU A 152 -17.04 -38.16 2.49
C GLU A 152 -15.85 -37.69 1.67
N PRO A 153 -14.62 -38.18 1.93
CA PRO A 153 -13.48 -37.83 1.11
C PRO A 153 -13.65 -38.31 -0.34
N LEU A 154 -13.17 -37.52 -1.29
CA LEU A 154 -13.18 -37.92 -2.70
C LEU A 154 -12.38 -39.23 -2.92
N LYS A 155 -12.90 -40.11 -3.79
CA LYS A 155 -12.15 -41.27 -4.26
C LYS A 155 -10.97 -40.81 -5.14
N GLU A 156 -9.87 -41.59 -5.16
CA GLU A 156 -8.65 -41.26 -5.87
C GLU A 156 -8.87 -41.00 -7.38
N GLU A 157 -9.83 -41.68 -7.99
CA GLU A 157 -10.21 -41.44 -9.40
C GLU A 157 -10.87 -40.08 -9.59
N GLN A 158 -11.69 -39.66 -8.65
CA GLN A 158 -12.34 -38.33 -8.65
C GLN A 158 -11.34 -37.22 -8.37
N LYS A 159 -10.40 -37.46 -7.44
CA LYS A 159 -9.31 -36.52 -7.17
C LYS A 159 -8.47 -36.23 -8.42
N LYS A 160 -8.12 -37.27 -9.19
CA LYS A 160 -7.39 -37.12 -10.45
C LYS A 160 -8.20 -36.35 -11.50
N MET A 161 -9.50 -36.56 -11.56
CA MET A 161 -10.39 -35.92 -12.51
C MET A 161 -10.46 -34.39 -12.27
N TYR A 162 -10.46 -33.96 -10.99
CA TYR A 162 -10.53 -32.54 -10.63
C TYR A 162 -9.15 -31.89 -10.43
N ALA A 163 -8.08 -32.66 -10.18
CA ALA A 163 -6.72 -32.15 -10.07
C ALA A 163 -6.14 -31.70 -11.42
N THR A 164 -6.54 -32.36 -12.52
CA THR A 164 -6.05 -32.02 -13.87
C THR A 164 -6.53 -30.65 -14.35
N GLU A 165 -7.59 -30.10 -13.75
CA GLU A 165 -8.15 -28.80 -14.10
C GLU A 165 -7.49 -27.62 -13.35
N VAL A 166 -6.73 -27.88 -12.29
CA VAL A 166 -5.94 -26.86 -11.58
C VAL A 166 -4.64 -26.53 -12.33
N VAL A 167 -4.17 -27.44 -13.20
CA VAL A 167 -2.94 -27.30 -13.98
C VAL A 167 -3.18 -26.58 -15.33
N THR A 168 -4.43 -26.38 -15.76
CA THR A 168 -4.74 -25.74 -17.05
C THR A 168 -4.87 -24.22 -17.00
N ASN A 169 -4.39 -23.56 -15.93
CA ASN A 169 -4.07 -22.12 -15.99
C ASN A 169 -2.59 -21.86 -16.31
N SER A 170 -1.85 -22.88 -16.68
CA SER A 170 -0.51 -22.76 -17.27
C SER A 170 -0.40 -23.67 -18.48
N THR A 171 -0.46 -23.07 -19.68
CA THR A 171 0.05 -23.57 -20.95
C THR A 171 -0.29 -25.04 -21.31
N GLU A 172 -1.28 -25.26 -22.19
CA GLU A 172 -1.10 -26.19 -23.28
C GLU A 172 -2.17 -26.03 -24.37
N GLN A 173 -1.65 -25.82 -25.55
CA GLN A 173 -2.09 -26.03 -26.92
C GLN A 173 -3.38 -26.84 -27.12
N VAL A 174 -4.35 -26.25 -27.80
CA VAL A 174 -5.31 -27.04 -28.59
C VAL A 174 -4.96 -26.86 -30.06
N GLU A 175 -4.30 -27.89 -30.60
CA GLU A 175 -4.28 -28.12 -32.01
C GLU A 175 -5.62 -28.68 -32.51
N SER A 176 -5.96 -28.16 -33.65
CA SER A 176 -6.60 -28.82 -34.79
C SER A 176 -8.11 -28.64 -35.02
N ASN A 177 -8.28 -28.19 -36.20
CA ASN A 177 -9.25 -28.44 -37.26
C ASN A 177 -10.22 -27.31 -37.58
N LEU A 178 -9.73 -26.42 -38.43
CA LEU A 178 -10.54 -25.86 -39.52
C LEU A 178 -9.61 -25.56 -40.71
N SER A 179 -9.89 -26.20 -41.80
CA SER A 179 -9.20 -26.06 -43.10
C SER A 179 -9.56 -24.74 -43.82
N PRO A 180 -8.92 -24.38 -44.92
CA PRO A 180 -8.16 -23.13 -45.04
C PRO A 180 -8.91 -22.09 -45.87
N LEU A 181 -8.72 -20.84 -45.54
CA LEU A 181 -8.96 -19.71 -46.46
C LEU A 181 -7.85 -18.67 -46.35
N THR A 182 -6.99 -18.69 -47.38
CA THR A 182 -6.21 -17.59 -47.97
C THR A 182 -5.43 -16.66 -47.03
N SER A 183 -4.09 -16.81 -47.10
CA SER A 183 -3.02 -15.81 -47.00
C SER A 183 -3.33 -14.52 -46.21
N CYS A 184 -2.85 -14.49 -44.95
CA CYS A 184 -2.54 -13.24 -44.24
C CYS A 184 -1.10 -13.29 -43.71
N PRO A 185 -0.42 -12.15 -43.65
CA PRO A 185 0.98 -12.06 -43.27
C PRO A 185 1.20 -12.39 -41.81
N SER A 186 2.45 -12.69 -41.46
CA SER A 186 2.98 -13.04 -40.12
C SER A 186 2.21 -12.50 -38.91
N PRO A 187 2.10 -13.25 -37.82
CA PRO A 187 1.32 -12.81 -36.64
C PRO A 187 1.83 -11.44 -36.18
N LEU A 188 0.90 -10.49 -36.09
CA LEU A 188 1.17 -9.14 -35.57
C LEU A 188 1.66 -9.27 -34.14
N ASN A 189 2.93 -8.93 -33.88
CA ASN A 189 3.52 -8.93 -32.55
C ASN A 189 4.28 -7.63 -32.29
N TYR A 190 4.46 -7.32 -31.01
CA TYR A 190 5.31 -6.23 -30.54
C TYR A 190 6.46 -6.80 -29.71
N LYS A 191 7.69 -6.67 -30.20
CA LYS A 191 8.90 -7.23 -29.55
C LYS A 191 8.77 -8.72 -29.18
N GLY A 192 8.17 -9.51 -30.08
CA GLY A 192 7.96 -10.94 -29.84
C GLY A 192 6.69 -11.32 -29.08
N ILE A 193 5.98 -10.36 -28.52
CA ILE A 193 4.72 -10.59 -27.79
C ILE A 193 3.54 -10.44 -28.77
N PRO A 194 2.66 -11.44 -28.94
CA PRO A 194 1.46 -11.31 -29.76
C PRO A 194 0.55 -10.18 -29.27
N TYR A 195 0.04 -9.34 -30.18
CA TYR A 195 -0.86 -8.24 -29.81
C TYR A 195 -2.11 -8.72 -29.10
N GLU A 196 -2.62 -9.88 -29.41
CA GLU A 196 -3.77 -10.48 -28.76
C GLU A 196 -3.56 -10.64 -27.25
N ASN A 197 -2.40 -11.15 -26.84
CA ASN A 197 -2.00 -11.29 -25.44
C ASN A 197 -1.88 -9.91 -24.75
N ILE A 198 -1.33 -8.93 -25.46
CA ILE A 198 -1.20 -7.56 -24.94
C ILE A 198 -2.58 -6.93 -24.74
N VAL A 199 -3.47 -7.07 -25.68
CA VAL A 199 -4.85 -6.55 -25.63
C VAL A 199 -5.62 -7.20 -24.48
N GLN A 200 -5.53 -8.51 -24.33
CA GLN A 200 -6.22 -9.23 -23.25
C GLN A 200 -5.69 -8.86 -21.88
N ALA A 201 -4.38 -8.82 -21.69
CA ALA A 201 -3.75 -8.42 -20.44
C ALA A 201 -4.09 -6.96 -20.06
N LEU A 202 -4.14 -6.07 -21.07
CA LEU A 202 -4.51 -4.68 -20.86
C LEU A 202 -6.00 -4.52 -20.49
N LEU A 203 -6.92 -5.30 -21.08
CA LEU A 203 -8.33 -5.34 -20.68
C LEU A 203 -8.48 -5.72 -19.21
N TRP A 204 -7.81 -6.75 -18.76
CA TRP A 204 -7.80 -7.17 -17.36
C TRP A 204 -7.21 -6.09 -16.44
N LYS A 205 -6.10 -5.49 -16.82
CA LYS A 205 -5.44 -4.43 -16.04
C LYS A 205 -6.32 -3.18 -15.91
N LEU A 206 -7.13 -2.87 -16.91
CA LEU A 206 -8.06 -1.75 -16.92
C LEU A 206 -9.42 -2.05 -16.26
N GLY A 207 -9.62 -3.26 -15.76
CA GLY A 207 -10.82 -3.65 -15.03
C GLY A 207 -12.01 -4.10 -15.92
N TYR A 208 -11.80 -4.28 -17.22
CA TYR A 208 -12.86 -4.72 -18.15
C TYR A 208 -13.01 -6.26 -18.24
N GLY A 209 -12.14 -7.04 -17.58
CA GLY A 209 -12.14 -8.49 -17.65
C GLY A 209 -11.88 -9.01 -19.06
N ASN A 210 -12.67 -9.98 -19.52
CA ASN A 210 -12.55 -10.54 -20.87
C ASN A 210 -13.15 -9.64 -21.97
N ALA A 211 -14.15 -8.84 -21.61
CA ALA A 211 -14.79 -7.88 -22.53
C ALA A 211 -15.58 -6.80 -21.74
N PRO A 212 -15.66 -5.57 -22.24
CA PRO A 212 -16.46 -4.52 -21.63
C PRO A 212 -17.97 -4.82 -21.71
N VAL A 213 -18.72 -4.42 -20.68
CA VAL A 213 -20.17 -4.57 -20.64
C VAL A 213 -20.87 -3.63 -21.64
N GLU A 214 -22.13 -3.94 -21.96
CA GLU A 214 -22.94 -3.10 -22.84
C GLU A 214 -23.12 -1.70 -22.24
N GLY A 215 -22.82 -0.66 -23.03
CA GLY A 215 -22.78 0.74 -22.58
C GLY A 215 -21.36 1.26 -22.30
N GLU A 216 -20.37 0.40 -22.02
CA GLU A 216 -18.98 0.80 -21.80
C GLU A 216 -18.04 0.51 -22.99
N ARG A 217 -18.53 -0.18 -24.03
CA ARG A 217 -17.75 -0.64 -25.18
C ARG A 217 -16.96 0.48 -25.87
N ASN A 218 -17.60 1.62 -26.11
CA ASN A 218 -16.93 2.79 -26.72
C ASN A 218 -15.88 3.41 -25.82
N THR A 219 -16.14 3.49 -24.52
CA THR A 219 -15.20 4.01 -23.52
C THR A 219 -13.98 3.08 -23.38
N ALA A 220 -14.22 1.78 -23.34
CA ALA A 220 -13.16 0.77 -23.32
C ALA A 220 -12.31 0.82 -24.60
N LEU A 221 -12.95 0.90 -25.77
CA LEU A 221 -12.26 1.01 -27.06
C LEU A 221 -11.40 2.27 -27.13
N TYR A 222 -11.93 3.41 -26.69
CA TYR A 222 -11.18 4.66 -26.61
C TYR A 222 -9.96 4.56 -25.67
N THR A 223 -10.20 4.01 -24.48
CA THR A 223 -9.13 3.83 -23.48
C THR A 223 -8.05 2.88 -23.98
N MET A 224 -8.43 1.71 -24.49
CA MET A 224 -7.50 0.73 -25.08
C MET A 224 -6.70 1.34 -26.22
N SER A 225 -7.33 2.09 -27.11
CA SER A 225 -6.67 2.77 -28.23
C SER A 225 -5.63 3.78 -27.74
N ARG A 226 -5.92 4.51 -26.65
CA ARG A 226 -4.96 5.45 -26.04
C ARG A 226 -3.73 4.78 -25.47
N TYR A 227 -3.84 3.56 -24.96
CA TYR A 227 -2.69 2.78 -24.46
C TYR A 227 -1.91 2.12 -25.58
N LEU A 228 -2.60 1.46 -26.52
CA LEU A 228 -1.99 0.68 -27.58
C LEU A 228 -1.36 1.52 -28.70
N ARG A 229 -1.77 2.77 -28.89
CA ARG A 229 -1.23 3.66 -29.93
C ARG A 229 0.30 3.80 -29.88
N PHE A 230 0.91 3.72 -28.69
CA PHE A 230 2.36 3.85 -28.51
C PHE A 230 3.15 2.66 -29.06
N ILE A 231 2.56 1.47 -29.07
CA ILE A 231 3.17 0.25 -29.60
C ILE A 231 2.69 -0.08 -31.01
N CYS A 232 1.74 0.69 -31.52
CA CYS A 232 1.22 0.59 -32.88
C CYS A 232 1.66 1.75 -33.77
N ASP A 233 2.66 2.53 -33.36
CA ASP A 233 3.22 3.65 -34.11
C ASP A 233 2.21 4.74 -34.47
N PHE A 234 1.15 4.88 -33.65
CA PHE A 234 -0.01 5.75 -33.89
C PHE A 234 -0.78 5.46 -35.17
N ASP A 235 -0.64 4.22 -35.71
CA ASP A 235 -1.32 3.77 -36.93
C ASP A 235 -2.75 3.34 -36.61
N GLU A 236 -3.72 4.08 -37.15
CA GLU A 236 -5.16 3.85 -36.96
C GLU A 236 -5.61 2.51 -37.54
N GLN A 237 -5.02 2.06 -38.66
CA GLN A 237 -5.37 0.79 -39.31
C GLN A 237 -4.83 -0.41 -38.53
N LYS A 238 -3.62 -0.27 -37.99
CA LYS A 238 -3.03 -1.28 -37.12
C LYS A 238 -3.82 -1.45 -35.83
N LEU A 239 -4.25 -0.35 -35.21
CA LEU A 239 -5.14 -0.38 -34.03
C LEU A 239 -6.49 -1.02 -34.34
N PHE A 240 -7.07 -0.70 -35.50
CA PHE A 240 -8.32 -1.31 -35.95
C PHE A 240 -8.21 -2.82 -36.15
N ALA A 241 -7.07 -3.29 -36.64
CA ALA A 241 -6.83 -4.71 -36.89
C ALA A 241 -6.60 -5.54 -35.62
N ILE A 242 -6.04 -4.93 -34.55
CA ILE A 242 -5.69 -5.64 -33.31
C ILE A 242 -6.72 -5.53 -32.21
N LEU A 243 -7.57 -4.48 -32.22
CA LEU A 243 -8.58 -4.26 -31.19
C LEU A 243 -9.85 -5.05 -31.44
N PRO A 244 -10.44 -5.71 -30.45
CA PRO A 244 -11.76 -6.32 -30.56
C PRO A 244 -12.84 -5.24 -30.73
N HIS A 245 -13.78 -5.48 -31.63
CA HIS A 245 -14.84 -4.50 -31.92
C HIS A 245 -16.06 -4.59 -30.99
N TRP A 246 -16.20 -5.67 -30.22
CA TRP A 246 -17.29 -5.92 -29.25
C TRP A 246 -18.71 -5.65 -29.80
N GLY A 247 -18.90 -5.88 -31.12
CA GLY A 247 -20.20 -5.65 -31.78
C GLY A 247 -20.51 -4.19 -32.13
N LEU A 248 -19.55 -3.29 -32.02
CA LEU A 248 -19.61 -1.92 -32.55
C LEU A 248 -19.47 -1.97 -34.09
N SER A 249 -20.05 -1.02 -34.78
CA SER A 249 -19.86 -0.90 -36.23
C SER A 249 -18.45 -0.44 -36.58
N ASP A 250 -17.92 -0.85 -37.72
CA ASP A 250 -16.56 -0.46 -38.17
C ASP A 250 -16.39 1.07 -38.22
N HIS A 251 -17.45 1.80 -38.54
CA HIS A 251 -17.45 3.25 -38.57
C HIS A 251 -17.26 3.85 -37.13
N GLU A 252 -17.95 3.28 -36.13
CA GLU A 252 -17.82 3.71 -34.72
C GLU A 252 -16.43 3.36 -34.20
N VAL A 253 -15.92 2.17 -34.50
CA VAL A 253 -14.59 1.73 -34.11
C VAL A 253 -13.51 2.67 -34.67
N LEU A 254 -13.53 2.93 -35.98
CA LEU A 254 -12.58 3.83 -36.64
C LEU A 254 -12.66 5.27 -36.10
N SER A 255 -13.88 5.78 -35.88
CA SER A 255 -14.09 7.11 -35.33
C SER A 255 -13.52 7.23 -33.90
N THR A 256 -13.72 6.20 -33.07
CA THR A 256 -13.22 6.14 -31.69
C THR A 256 -11.68 6.03 -31.65
N ILE A 257 -11.11 5.17 -32.49
CA ILE A 257 -9.65 5.04 -32.62
C ILE A 257 -9.03 6.35 -33.07
N LYS A 258 -9.56 7.00 -34.09
CA LYS A 258 -9.09 8.29 -34.60
C LYS A 258 -9.11 9.38 -33.52
N SER A 259 -10.20 9.43 -32.75
CA SER A 259 -10.31 10.35 -31.61
C SER A 259 -9.25 10.06 -30.54
N ALA A 260 -8.99 8.79 -30.24
CA ALA A 260 -7.99 8.39 -29.26
C ALA A 260 -6.56 8.70 -29.73
N VAL A 261 -6.24 8.44 -31.00
CA VAL A 261 -4.92 8.70 -31.62
C VAL A 261 -4.63 10.20 -31.64
N SER A 262 -5.62 11.02 -31.99
CA SER A 262 -5.50 12.50 -32.07
C SER A 262 -5.55 13.21 -30.72
N SER A 263 -5.96 12.51 -29.64
CA SER A 263 -6.01 13.10 -28.30
C SER A 263 -4.59 13.53 -27.82
N VAL A 264 -4.54 14.44 -26.83
CA VAL A 264 -3.28 14.97 -26.25
C VAL A 264 -2.28 13.81 -26.03
N ARG A 265 -1.08 13.97 -26.61
CA ARG A 265 -0.04 12.94 -26.57
C ARG A 265 0.78 13.09 -25.28
N PRO A 266 0.72 12.13 -24.35
CA PRO A 266 1.80 11.98 -23.37
C PRO A 266 3.10 11.61 -24.12
N ALA A 267 4.26 11.90 -23.56
CA ALA A 267 5.53 11.77 -24.28
C ALA A 267 6.07 10.32 -24.40
N GLY A 268 5.34 9.29 -23.92
CA GLY A 268 5.76 7.87 -24.02
C GLY A 268 4.67 6.86 -23.65
N ILE A 269 5.07 5.59 -23.52
CA ILE A 269 4.17 4.47 -23.21
C ILE A 269 3.69 4.61 -21.74
N PRO A 270 2.38 4.59 -21.46
CA PRO A 270 1.85 4.69 -20.10
C PRO A 270 2.32 3.56 -19.18
N SER A 271 2.47 3.85 -17.87
CA SER A 271 2.98 2.90 -16.88
C SER A 271 2.24 1.56 -16.85
N GLN A 272 0.90 1.58 -16.90
CA GLN A 272 0.09 0.37 -16.96
C GLN A 272 0.37 -0.48 -18.20
N MET A 273 0.67 0.16 -19.33
CA MET A 273 1.06 -0.53 -20.55
C MET A 273 2.46 -1.15 -20.43
N ASN A 274 3.41 -0.44 -19.80
CA ASN A 274 4.74 -0.98 -19.52
C ASN A 274 4.68 -2.19 -18.56
N GLU A 275 3.83 -2.16 -17.54
CA GLU A 275 3.62 -3.31 -16.66
C GLU A 275 3.07 -4.52 -17.44
N VAL A 276 2.07 -4.32 -18.29
CA VAL A 276 1.55 -5.39 -19.15
C VAL A 276 2.64 -5.95 -20.04
N LEU A 277 3.43 -5.09 -20.68
CA LEU A 277 4.53 -5.51 -21.53
C LEU A 277 5.65 -6.23 -20.77
N SER A 278 6.00 -5.76 -19.57
CA SER A 278 7.02 -6.40 -18.72
C SER A 278 6.55 -7.75 -18.19
N THR A 279 5.29 -7.85 -17.77
CA THR A 279 4.72 -9.12 -17.29
C THR A 279 4.67 -10.17 -18.41
N LEU A 280 4.28 -9.77 -19.63
CA LEU A 280 4.25 -10.67 -20.80
C LEU A 280 5.65 -10.93 -21.36
N GLY A 281 6.55 -9.94 -21.28
CA GLY A 281 7.96 -10.07 -21.70
C GLY A 281 8.76 -10.96 -20.77
N ALA A 282 8.58 -10.86 -19.46
CA ALA A 282 9.21 -11.75 -18.48
C ALA A 282 8.81 -13.22 -18.67
N ALA A 283 7.62 -13.48 -19.20
CA ALA A 283 7.19 -14.84 -19.57
C ALA A 283 7.95 -15.38 -20.82
N ILE A 284 8.52 -14.49 -21.67
CA ILE A 284 9.29 -14.86 -22.86
C ILE A 284 10.80 -14.90 -22.55
N GLU A 285 11.27 -14.08 -21.60
CA GLU A 285 12.68 -13.96 -21.20
C GLU A 285 13.08 -14.87 -20.02
N ALA A 286 12.23 -15.78 -19.58
CA ALA A 286 12.63 -16.85 -18.66
C ALA A 286 13.73 -17.80 -19.23
N GLY A 287 14.45 -17.35 -20.24
CA GLY A 287 15.61 -17.97 -20.89
C GLY A 287 16.88 -17.12 -20.94
N THR A 288 16.83 -15.86 -20.55
CA THR A 288 18.01 -15.00 -20.40
C THR A 288 17.83 -14.03 -19.26
N GLU A 289 18.36 -14.39 -18.10
CA GLU A 289 18.60 -13.47 -17.01
C GLU A 289 19.56 -12.38 -17.50
N THR A 290 19.03 -11.16 -17.66
CA THR A 290 19.79 -9.96 -17.42
C THR A 290 18.99 -9.17 -16.40
N THR A 291 19.12 -9.55 -15.14
CA THR A 291 18.95 -8.62 -14.04
C THR A 291 19.94 -7.50 -14.30
N ASP A 292 19.44 -6.29 -14.57
CA ASP A 292 20.27 -5.09 -14.47
C ASP A 292 20.50 -4.85 -12.97
N ASP A 293 21.26 -5.76 -12.39
CA ASP A 293 21.74 -5.75 -11.01
C ASP A 293 23.07 -4.97 -10.94
N SER A 294 23.21 -3.96 -11.82
CA SER A 294 24.30 -2.99 -11.77
C SER A 294 24.12 -1.95 -10.68
N LEU A 295 23.06 -2.02 -9.89
CA LEU A 295 22.99 -1.37 -8.60
C LEU A 295 23.89 -2.15 -7.65
N VAL A 296 25.17 -1.75 -7.63
CA VAL A 296 26.14 -2.20 -6.66
C VAL A 296 25.48 -2.07 -5.27
N THR A 297 24.97 -3.18 -4.74
CA THR A 297 24.59 -3.23 -3.34
C THR A 297 25.87 -2.90 -2.58
N PRO A 298 25.87 -1.96 -1.61
CA PRO A 298 27.05 -1.66 -0.82
C PRO A 298 27.59 -2.88 -0.05
N VAL A 299 26.82 -3.95 -0.02
CA VAL A 299 27.13 -5.24 0.58
C VAL A 299 28.42 -5.88 0.02
N GLU A 300 28.75 -5.61 -1.24
CA GLU A 300 29.96 -6.12 -1.92
C GLU A 300 31.06 -5.05 -2.05
N ALA A 301 30.75 -3.77 -1.77
CA ALA A 301 31.72 -2.69 -1.82
C ALA A 301 32.23 -2.34 -0.42
N GLU A 302 33.46 -1.88 -0.33
CA GLU A 302 33.97 -1.26 0.90
C GLU A 302 33.11 -0.02 1.24
N LEU A 303 32.58 0.01 2.45
CA LEU A 303 31.73 1.09 2.95
C LEU A 303 32.54 2.12 3.76
N PRO A 304 32.14 3.41 3.79
CA PRO A 304 32.80 4.43 4.60
C PRO A 304 32.71 4.18 6.11
N GLY A 305 33.84 4.10 6.79
CA GLY A 305 33.97 4.14 8.26
C GLY A 305 32.99 3.22 9.00
N ILE A 306 32.20 3.78 9.93
CA ILE A 306 31.20 3.08 10.77
C ILE A 306 30.21 2.23 9.92
N LEU A 307 29.90 2.65 8.70
CA LEU A 307 28.94 1.94 7.85
C LEU A 307 29.45 0.53 7.51
N GLN A 308 30.76 0.35 7.37
CA GLN A 308 31.36 -0.98 7.19
C GLN A 308 31.17 -1.84 8.44
N ASP A 309 31.46 -1.27 9.61
CA ASP A 309 31.33 -2.00 10.87
C ASP A 309 29.88 -2.45 11.12
N LEU A 310 28.89 -1.56 10.86
CA LEU A 310 27.46 -1.88 10.96
C LEU A 310 27.04 -2.98 9.99
N SER A 311 27.48 -2.89 8.73
CA SER A 311 27.19 -3.89 7.71
C SER A 311 27.76 -5.26 8.06
N ASP A 312 28.97 -5.31 8.60
CA ASP A 312 29.66 -6.56 8.96
C ASP A 312 29.04 -7.27 10.17
N HIS A 313 28.36 -6.52 11.05
CA HIS A 313 27.65 -7.06 12.21
C HIS A 313 26.24 -7.51 11.90
N ALA A 314 25.62 -6.96 10.84
CA ALA A 314 24.28 -7.34 10.40
C ALA A 314 24.29 -8.64 9.59
N PRO A 315 23.28 -9.53 9.73
CA PRO A 315 23.05 -10.61 8.78
C PRO A 315 22.72 -10.03 7.40
N GLU A 316 23.03 -10.78 6.35
CA GLU A 316 22.96 -10.30 4.95
C GLU A 316 21.62 -9.62 4.63
N GLU A 317 20.52 -10.23 5.04
CA GLU A 317 19.15 -9.76 4.76
C GLU A 317 18.81 -8.45 5.49
N PHE A 318 19.57 -8.06 6.50
CA PHE A 318 19.35 -6.85 7.30
C PHE A 318 20.37 -5.73 7.03
N ARG A 319 21.45 -6.00 6.30
CA ARG A 319 22.53 -5.02 6.07
C ARG A 319 22.02 -3.70 5.50
N GLU A 320 21.15 -3.78 4.50
CA GLU A 320 20.56 -2.59 3.90
C GLU A 320 19.72 -1.78 4.90
N ALA A 321 18.85 -2.45 5.64
CA ALA A 321 18.01 -1.80 6.63
C ALA A 321 18.82 -1.17 7.76
N THR A 322 19.86 -1.85 8.22
CA THR A 322 20.85 -1.35 9.19
C THR A 322 21.50 -0.06 8.70
N LEU A 323 22.05 -0.05 7.47
CA LEU A 323 22.67 1.14 6.91
C LEU A 323 21.70 2.31 6.77
N MET A 324 20.46 2.04 6.38
CA MET A 324 19.45 3.09 6.20
C MET A 324 18.91 3.61 7.54
N ALA A 325 18.73 2.75 8.54
CA ALA A 325 18.30 3.14 9.88
C ALA A 325 19.37 3.98 10.61
N ALA A 326 20.64 3.72 10.35
CA ALA A 326 21.75 4.49 10.93
C ALA A 326 21.80 5.97 10.46
N MET A 327 21.30 6.28 9.25
CA MET A 327 21.44 7.63 8.67
C MET A 327 20.85 8.75 9.54
N PRO A 328 19.61 8.66 10.08
CA PRO A 328 19.10 9.67 11.00
C PRO A 328 19.92 9.85 12.27
N MET A 329 20.50 8.77 12.79
CA MET A 329 21.35 8.79 13.98
C MET A 329 22.67 9.50 13.67
N LEU A 330 23.39 9.06 12.62
CA LEU A 330 24.64 9.69 12.18
C LEU A 330 24.42 11.15 11.76
N GLY A 331 23.30 11.48 11.10
CA GLY A 331 22.92 12.85 10.78
C GLY A 331 22.68 13.72 12.01
N THR A 332 22.22 13.13 13.12
CA THR A 332 22.05 13.83 14.39
C THR A 332 23.39 14.08 15.08
N LEU A 333 24.34 13.18 14.95
CA LEU A 333 25.71 13.36 15.42
C LEU A 333 26.41 14.47 14.62
N ALA A 334 26.39 14.40 13.29
CA ALA A 334 27.01 15.37 12.39
C ALA A 334 26.22 16.71 12.29
N THR A 335 25.63 17.13 13.39
CA THR A 335 24.71 18.27 13.45
C THR A 335 25.35 19.62 13.12
N GLY A 336 26.67 19.78 13.27
CA GLY A 336 27.41 21.02 13.02
C GLY A 336 27.66 21.31 11.52
N ILE A 337 27.49 20.31 10.67
CA ILE A 337 27.81 20.43 9.23
C ILE A 337 26.64 20.97 8.41
N ARG A 338 26.98 21.85 7.48
CA ARG A 338 26.09 22.36 6.44
C ARG A 338 26.78 22.20 5.08
N ALA A 339 26.12 21.55 4.13
CA ALA A 339 26.66 21.36 2.79
C ALA A 339 25.82 22.06 1.73
N LYS A 340 26.49 22.66 0.77
CA LYS A 340 25.84 23.37 -0.33
C LYS A 340 25.36 22.38 -1.39
N TYR A 341 24.03 22.29 -1.58
CA TYR A 341 23.45 21.46 -2.63
C TYR A 341 23.47 22.18 -3.98
N ARG A 342 23.27 21.47 -5.07
CA ARG A 342 23.27 21.99 -6.45
C ARG A 342 22.34 23.19 -6.69
N ASP A 343 21.28 23.37 -5.88
CA ASP A 343 20.39 24.55 -5.94
C ASP A 343 20.95 25.77 -5.19
N GLY A 344 22.17 25.68 -4.67
CA GLY A 344 22.86 26.73 -3.94
C GLY A 344 22.46 26.86 -2.47
N LYS A 345 21.52 26.04 -1.98
CA LYS A 345 21.06 26.09 -0.58
C LYS A 345 21.91 25.19 0.32
N LEU A 346 22.14 25.68 1.53
CA LEU A 346 22.75 24.88 2.57
C LEU A 346 21.77 23.84 3.10
N ASN A 347 22.22 22.60 3.16
CA ASN A 347 21.49 21.46 3.68
C ASN A 347 22.25 20.85 4.85
N SER A 348 21.52 20.38 5.84
CA SER A 348 22.01 19.59 6.93
C SER A 348 21.61 18.13 6.73
N PRO A 349 22.32 17.12 7.28
CA PRO A 349 21.98 15.72 7.16
C PRO A 349 20.73 15.36 7.98
N SER A 350 19.55 15.76 7.47
CA SER A 350 18.25 15.52 8.08
C SER A 350 17.50 14.42 7.32
N PHE A 351 17.09 13.37 8.03
CA PHE A 351 16.44 12.18 7.48
C PHE A 351 15.19 11.81 8.28
N ILE A 352 14.21 11.24 7.60
CA ILE A 352 13.06 10.57 8.20
C ILE A 352 13.02 9.17 7.60
N VAL A 353 13.28 8.15 8.41
CA VAL A 353 13.32 6.74 7.98
C VAL A 353 12.18 5.98 8.64
N ASP A 354 11.46 5.19 7.83
CA ASP A 354 10.36 4.32 8.25
C ASP A 354 10.70 2.87 7.94
N ILE A 355 10.85 2.04 8.99
CA ILE A 355 11.16 0.61 8.87
C ILE A 355 9.87 -0.19 8.89
N GLU A 356 9.47 -0.67 7.72
CA GLU A 356 8.28 -1.50 7.57
C GLU A 356 8.61 -2.99 7.68
N ALA A 357 7.95 -3.68 8.60
CA ALA A 357 8.08 -5.13 8.72
C ALA A 357 6.86 -5.79 9.38
N PRO A 358 6.53 -7.04 9.04
CA PRO A 358 5.56 -7.83 9.78
C PRO A 358 5.90 -7.93 11.28
N GLN A 359 4.98 -8.46 12.07
CA GLN A 359 5.25 -8.71 13.49
C GLN A 359 6.31 -9.81 13.65
N ALA A 360 7.15 -9.68 14.69
CA ALA A 360 8.20 -10.64 15.02
C ALA A 360 9.30 -10.85 13.95
N THR A 361 9.54 -9.89 13.08
CA THR A 361 10.56 -9.94 12.00
C THR A 361 11.96 -9.51 12.45
N GLY A 362 12.15 -9.12 13.72
CA GLY A 362 13.47 -8.70 14.22
C GLY A 362 13.75 -7.19 14.15
N LYS A 363 12.72 -6.32 14.08
CA LYS A 363 12.88 -4.85 14.09
C LYS A 363 13.68 -4.28 15.26
N SER A 364 13.86 -5.06 16.33
CA SER A 364 14.63 -4.69 17.51
C SER A 364 16.15 -4.46 17.25
N PHE A 365 16.65 -4.75 16.05
CA PHE A 365 18.01 -4.35 15.71
C PHE A 365 18.20 -2.83 15.79
N VAL A 366 17.16 -2.05 15.50
CA VAL A 366 17.16 -0.59 15.57
C VAL A 366 17.37 -0.11 17.02
N ASP A 367 16.84 -0.84 18.03
CA ASP A 367 17.08 -0.53 19.44
C ASP A 367 18.60 -0.59 19.76
N SER A 368 19.27 -1.68 19.32
CA SER A 368 20.70 -1.87 19.53
C SER A 368 21.54 -0.83 18.79
N GLU A 369 21.16 -0.47 17.57
CA GLU A 369 21.84 0.61 16.84
C GLU A 369 21.66 1.97 17.52
N PHE A 370 20.45 2.26 17.99
CA PHE A 370 20.16 3.48 18.71
C PHE A 370 21.00 3.59 19.98
N GLU A 371 21.07 2.54 20.78
CA GLU A 371 21.89 2.51 22.00
C GLU A 371 23.38 2.71 21.69
N LEU A 372 23.88 2.08 20.63
CA LEU A 372 25.28 2.16 20.23
C LEU A 372 25.67 3.52 19.66
N LEU A 373 24.94 3.98 18.60
CA LEU A 373 25.31 5.18 17.85
C LEU A 373 24.98 6.46 18.62
N MET A 374 23.86 6.47 19.36
CA MET A 374 23.39 7.66 20.09
C MET A 374 23.93 7.75 21.51
N ASP A 375 24.75 6.80 21.98
CA ASP A 375 25.38 6.79 23.33
C ASP A 375 25.93 8.17 23.75
N PRO A 376 26.68 8.91 22.90
CA PRO A 376 27.20 10.21 23.30
C PRO A 376 26.09 11.26 23.57
N ILE A 377 25.02 11.22 22.81
CA ILE A 377 23.89 12.15 23.01
C ILE A 377 23.03 11.71 24.19
N ILE A 378 22.79 10.41 24.35
CA ILE A 378 22.06 9.86 25.50
C ILE A 378 22.73 10.32 26.81
N LYS A 379 24.06 10.20 26.92
CA LYS A 379 24.79 10.66 28.09
C LYS A 379 24.71 12.17 28.32
N GLN A 380 24.72 12.97 27.25
CA GLN A 380 24.53 14.41 27.36
C GLN A 380 23.13 14.74 27.84
N ASP A 381 22.13 14.12 27.27
CA ASP A 381 20.72 14.33 27.59
C ASP A 381 20.41 13.91 29.04
N GLU A 382 21.02 12.85 29.57
CA GLU A 382 20.90 12.46 30.97
C GLU A 382 21.27 13.58 31.94
N VAL A 383 22.37 14.29 31.64
CA VAL A 383 22.79 15.45 32.44
C VAL A 383 21.81 16.59 32.34
N GLU A 384 21.30 16.86 31.15
CA GLU A 384 20.31 17.92 30.92
C GLU A 384 18.96 17.59 31.56
N TRP A 385 18.53 16.33 31.55
CA TRP A 385 17.32 15.86 32.24
C TRP A 385 17.41 16.09 33.76
N GLN A 386 18.58 15.89 34.39
CA GLN A 386 18.76 16.16 35.83
C GLN A 386 18.49 17.64 36.14
N LYS A 387 18.96 18.58 35.30
CA LYS A 387 18.69 20.01 35.45
C LYS A 387 17.21 20.32 35.36
N GLU A 388 16.49 19.72 34.42
CA GLU A 388 15.06 19.93 34.21
C GLU A 388 14.23 19.34 35.35
N ILE A 389 14.59 18.16 35.84
CA ILE A 389 13.96 17.54 37.01
C ILE A 389 14.13 18.42 38.24
N ALA A 390 15.36 18.90 38.50
CA ALA A 390 15.62 19.79 39.64
C ALA A 390 14.79 21.09 39.56
N TYR A 391 14.72 21.70 38.37
CA TYR A 391 13.91 22.86 38.12
C TYR A 391 12.41 22.59 38.38
N SER A 392 11.91 21.46 37.90
CA SER A 392 10.51 21.07 38.07
C SER A 392 10.14 20.84 39.54
N LEU A 393 11.06 20.30 40.33
CA LEU A 393 10.88 20.08 41.76
C LEU A 393 10.90 21.42 42.52
N ALA A 394 11.89 22.28 42.28
CA ALA A 394 12.00 23.59 42.88
C ALA A 394 10.74 24.47 42.61
N LYS A 395 10.23 24.42 41.37
CA LYS A 395 8.96 25.10 41.03
C LYS A 395 7.76 24.56 41.80
N LYS A 396 7.68 23.24 42.00
CA LYS A 396 6.58 22.65 42.84
C LYS A 396 6.67 23.07 44.28
N ASP A 397 7.90 23.26 44.80
CA ASP A 397 8.13 23.73 46.18
C ASP A 397 7.93 25.25 46.30
N GLY A 398 7.58 25.95 45.23
CA GLY A 398 7.29 27.38 45.22
C GLY A 398 8.53 28.26 45.12
N GLU A 399 9.69 27.71 44.79
CA GLU A 399 10.90 28.49 44.61
C GLU A 399 10.88 29.30 43.29
N ASP A 400 11.38 30.52 43.33
CA ASP A 400 11.55 31.38 42.17
C ASP A 400 12.91 31.06 41.49
N VAL A 401 12.91 30.07 40.62
CA VAL A 401 14.06 29.59 39.89
C VAL A 401 13.94 29.86 38.40
N GLU A 402 15.05 30.21 37.76
CA GLU A 402 15.13 30.40 36.32
C GLU A 402 15.06 29.06 35.56
N ASN A 403 14.42 29.07 34.39
CA ASN A 403 14.36 27.90 33.53
C ASN A 403 15.78 27.56 33.02
N PRO A 404 16.28 26.34 33.23
CA PRO A 404 17.64 25.95 32.82
C PRO A 404 17.83 25.86 31.30
N CYS A 405 16.73 25.97 30.52
CA CYS A 405 16.74 25.82 29.06
C CYS A 405 17.48 24.55 28.62
N ALA A 406 17.15 23.43 29.25
CA ALA A 406 17.86 22.16 29.11
C ALA A 406 17.93 21.71 27.64
N ASN A 407 19.15 21.47 27.17
CA ASN A 407 19.42 21.09 25.78
C ASN A 407 19.25 19.58 25.58
N ILE A 408 18.02 19.09 25.70
CA ILE A 408 17.64 17.69 25.49
C ILE A 408 17.35 17.52 24.01
N ARG A 409 18.06 16.63 23.35
CA ARG A 409 18.00 16.42 21.90
C ARG A 409 17.22 15.18 21.49
N ILE A 410 17.16 14.15 22.33
CA ILE A 410 16.34 12.97 22.10
C ILE A 410 14.95 13.24 22.69
N ILE A 411 13.94 13.28 21.84
CA ILE A 411 12.58 13.67 22.19
C ILE A 411 11.58 12.56 21.94
N GLU A 412 10.55 12.50 22.77
CA GLU A 412 9.54 11.46 22.73
C GLU A 412 8.68 11.52 21.45
N PRO A 413 8.28 10.37 20.87
CA PRO A 413 7.46 10.33 19.64
C PRO A 413 6.13 11.07 19.76
N ASN A 414 5.55 11.11 20.95
CA ASN A 414 4.27 11.74 21.23
C ASN A 414 4.37 13.22 21.63
N ILE A 415 5.52 13.86 21.53
CA ILE A 415 5.74 15.26 21.88
C ILE A 415 4.73 16.18 21.15
N GLY A 416 4.19 17.19 21.87
CA GLY A 416 3.33 18.21 21.26
C GLY A 416 4.13 19.25 20.49
N VAL A 417 3.51 19.92 19.49
CA VAL A 417 4.18 20.91 18.63
C VAL A 417 4.84 22.04 19.42
N SER A 418 4.19 22.59 20.44
CA SER A 418 4.77 23.65 21.26
C SER A 418 6.02 23.21 22.03
N ALA A 419 5.97 22.02 22.64
CA ALA A 419 7.11 21.46 23.35
C ALA A 419 8.27 21.11 22.36
N PHE A 420 7.93 20.61 21.18
CA PHE A 420 8.94 20.39 20.14
C PHE A 420 9.67 21.68 19.74
N LEU A 421 8.93 22.78 19.55
CA LEU A 421 9.53 24.08 19.20
C LEU A 421 10.40 24.63 20.33
N GLU A 422 10.01 24.43 21.58
CA GLU A 422 10.80 24.80 22.76
C GLU A 422 12.09 24.00 22.82
N ARG A 423 12.05 22.65 22.61
CA ARG A 423 13.24 21.81 22.52
C ARG A 423 14.13 22.24 21.34
N ALA A 424 13.56 22.56 20.19
CA ALA A 424 14.34 23.07 19.04
C ALA A 424 15.03 24.41 19.33
N LEU A 425 14.40 25.29 20.11
CA LEU A 425 15.02 26.53 20.59
C LEU A 425 16.21 26.26 21.50
N TYR A 426 16.03 25.37 22.50
CA TYR A 426 17.09 25.03 23.46
C TYR A 426 18.22 24.23 22.84
N ALA A 427 17.94 23.50 21.76
CA ALA A 427 18.98 22.79 20.98
C ALA A 427 19.92 23.73 20.19
N LYS A 428 19.62 25.04 20.09
CA LYS A 428 20.49 26.08 19.50
C LYS A 428 21.02 25.72 18.11
N GLY A 429 20.14 25.24 17.23
CA GLY A 429 20.48 24.87 15.86
C GLY A 429 21.07 23.47 15.68
N LYS A 430 21.10 22.66 16.74
CA LYS A 430 21.42 21.23 16.67
C LYS A 430 20.18 20.42 16.31
N HIS A 431 20.37 19.22 15.72
CA HIS A 431 19.27 18.31 15.43
C HIS A 431 18.65 17.78 16.70
N LEU A 432 17.33 17.79 16.74
CA LEU A 432 16.53 16.91 17.58
C LEU A 432 16.42 15.53 16.92
N PHE A 433 16.23 14.50 17.73
CA PHE A 433 16.08 13.12 17.26
C PHE A 433 14.89 12.44 17.94
N THR A 434 14.18 11.61 17.18
CA THR A 434 13.16 10.72 17.71
C THR A 434 13.36 9.30 17.20
N TYR A 435 13.36 8.35 18.12
CA TYR A 435 13.17 6.95 17.81
C TYR A 435 11.76 6.52 18.23
N ALA A 436 10.97 6.01 17.28
CA ALA A 436 9.62 5.51 17.51
C ALA A 436 9.58 4.01 17.17
N PRO A 437 9.77 3.10 18.15
CA PRO A 437 9.74 1.65 17.92
C PRO A 437 8.38 1.17 17.40
N GLU A 438 7.32 1.96 17.64
CA GLU A 438 5.99 1.76 17.09
C GLU A 438 5.46 3.08 16.52
N ILE A 439 5.20 3.14 15.21
CA ILE A 439 4.73 4.33 14.51
C ILE A 439 3.44 4.91 15.11
N GLU A 440 2.59 4.08 15.72
CA GLU A 440 1.37 4.53 16.38
C GLU A 440 1.62 5.45 17.57
N THR A 441 2.81 5.41 18.18
CA THR A 441 3.18 6.30 19.29
C THR A 441 3.24 7.76 18.84
N VAL A 442 3.62 8.00 17.59
CA VAL A 442 3.65 9.33 16.96
C VAL A 442 2.24 9.94 16.86
N LEU A 443 1.20 9.08 16.77
CA LEU A 443 -0.20 9.48 16.60
C LEU A 443 -0.98 9.68 17.91
N LYS A 444 -0.52 9.14 19.04
CA LYS A 444 -1.31 9.03 20.29
C LYS A 444 -1.87 10.35 20.84
N ASN A 445 -1.28 11.50 20.54
CA ASN A 445 -1.74 12.82 21.02
C ASN A 445 -2.52 13.64 19.98
N ASN A 446 -2.93 13.05 18.87
CA ASN A 446 -3.52 13.79 17.75
C ASN A 446 -5.05 13.70 17.74
N LYS A 447 -5.72 14.37 18.68
CA LYS A 447 -7.18 14.59 18.62
C LYS A 447 -7.44 15.89 17.86
N GLY A 448 -8.00 15.78 16.65
CA GLY A 448 -8.55 16.89 15.85
C GLY A 448 -7.56 18.01 15.50
N GLY A 449 -7.20 18.18 14.26
CA GLY A 449 -6.34 19.28 13.77
C GLY A 449 -4.85 19.20 14.09
N ALA A 450 -4.47 18.65 15.24
CA ALA A 450 -3.06 18.53 15.67
C ALA A 450 -2.17 17.68 14.75
N TRP A 451 -2.75 16.76 14.01
CA TRP A 451 -2.03 15.95 13.03
C TRP A 451 -1.52 16.77 11.84
N THR A 452 -2.35 17.68 11.32
CA THR A 452 -1.96 18.55 10.20
C THR A 452 -0.76 19.41 10.60
N GLU A 453 -0.75 19.96 11.82
CA GLU A 453 0.37 20.73 12.35
C GLU A 453 1.67 19.89 12.45
N LYS A 454 1.60 18.62 12.90
CA LYS A 454 2.78 17.73 12.95
C LYS A 454 3.30 17.37 11.58
N ASN A 455 2.42 17.11 10.61
CA ASN A 455 2.81 16.83 9.24
C ASN A 455 3.57 18.02 8.64
N ASP A 456 3.05 19.25 8.84
CA ASP A 456 3.73 20.48 8.42
C ASP A 456 5.08 20.66 9.12
N LEU A 457 5.15 20.37 10.41
CA LEU A 457 6.38 20.41 11.19
C LEU A 457 7.44 19.45 10.63
N PHE A 458 7.09 18.19 10.37
CA PHE A 458 8.02 17.21 9.82
C PHE A 458 8.54 17.63 8.44
N ARG A 459 7.66 18.18 7.57
CA ARG A 459 8.06 18.67 6.25
C ARG A 459 9.03 19.85 6.35
N LEU A 460 8.77 20.81 7.24
CA LEU A 460 9.64 21.97 7.43
C LEU A 460 10.96 21.58 8.08
N ALA A 461 10.93 20.65 9.03
CA ALA A 461 12.11 20.13 9.70
C ALA A 461 13.02 19.36 8.72
N TYR A 462 12.47 18.51 7.87
CA TYR A 462 13.21 17.86 6.80
C TYR A 462 13.86 18.89 5.85
N ASP A 463 13.14 19.97 5.49
CA ASP A 463 13.64 21.01 4.59
C ASP A 463 14.56 22.03 5.32
N ASN A 464 14.90 21.82 6.59
CA ASN A 464 15.65 22.73 7.45
C ASN A 464 15.13 24.18 7.45
N LYS A 465 13.79 24.31 7.51
CA LYS A 465 13.09 25.58 7.43
C LYS A 465 12.68 26.10 8.81
N PRO A 466 12.50 27.43 8.96
CA PRO A 466 12.00 28.00 10.18
C PRO A 466 10.51 27.73 10.38
N TRP A 467 10.11 27.49 11.61
CA TRP A 467 8.73 27.52 12.09
C TRP A 467 8.56 28.61 13.14
N GLY A 468 7.46 29.32 13.10
CA GLY A 468 7.09 30.33 14.10
C GLY A 468 5.72 30.04 14.67
N GLN A 469 5.59 30.28 15.97
CA GLN A 469 4.31 30.21 16.68
C GLN A 469 4.14 31.44 17.56
N HIS A 470 2.93 32.01 17.56
CA HIS A 470 2.54 33.10 18.44
C HIS A 470 1.34 32.66 19.27
N ARG A 471 1.51 32.59 20.58
CA ARG A 471 0.44 32.29 21.53
C ARG A 471 0.36 33.35 22.61
N ILE A 472 -0.86 33.65 23.08
CA ILE A 472 -1.16 34.68 24.07
C ILE A 472 -1.01 34.15 25.50
N SER A 473 -1.04 32.81 25.69
CA SER A 473 -0.89 32.19 27.01
C SER A 473 0.54 32.35 27.53
N LYS A 474 0.67 32.72 28.82
CA LYS A 474 1.98 32.95 29.48
C LYS A 474 2.87 31.70 29.53
N ASP A 475 2.26 30.51 29.48
CA ASP A 475 2.97 29.22 29.60
C ASP A 475 3.18 28.55 28.24
N SER A 476 2.97 29.25 27.11
CA SER A 476 3.14 28.69 25.79
C SER A 476 4.33 29.29 25.07
N PHE A 477 5.07 28.42 24.36
CA PHE A 477 6.14 28.90 23.48
C PHE A 477 5.59 29.90 22.45
N SER A 478 6.28 31.04 22.35
CA SER A 478 6.05 32.06 21.31
C SER A 478 7.40 32.48 20.74
N GLY A 479 7.64 32.20 19.47
CA GLY A 479 8.92 32.48 18.84
C GLY A 479 9.05 31.84 17.45
N LYS A 480 10.22 32.00 16.83
CA LYS A 480 10.57 31.41 15.53
C LYS A 480 11.91 30.72 15.66
N VAL A 481 11.99 29.47 15.21
CA VAL A 481 13.20 28.66 15.25
C VAL A 481 13.37 27.89 13.96
N THR A 482 14.61 27.75 13.46
CA THR A 482 14.92 26.87 12.33
C THR A 482 14.96 25.44 12.83
N LEU A 483 14.26 24.56 12.15
CA LEU A 483 14.09 23.17 12.55
C LEU A 483 15.18 22.29 11.93
N TYR A 484 15.87 21.55 12.76
CA TYR A 484 16.78 20.46 12.39
C TYR A 484 16.29 19.21 13.11
N TYR A 485 15.97 18.18 12.36
CA TYR A 485 15.32 17.01 12.94
C TYR A 485 15.60 15.74 12.16
N ASN A 486 15.86 14.69 12.92
CA ASN A 486 16.03 13.33 12.42
C ASN A 486 15.06 12.38 13.12
N MET A 487 14.57 11.38 12.40
CA MET A 487 13.61 10.43 12.93
C MET A 487 13.80 9.03 12.34
N VAL A 488 13.76 8.02 13.22
CA VAL A 488 13.56 6.63 12.84
C VAL A 488 12.25 6.15 13.45
N MET A 489 11.39 5.57 12.65
CA MET A 489 10.16 4.96 13.11
C MET A 489 10.05 3.54 12.57
N CYS A 490 9.40 2.67 13.34
CA CYS A 490 9.17 1.28 12.97
C CYS A 490 7.68 0.99 12.99
N GLY A 491 7.19 0.19 12.05
CA GLY A 491 5.78 -0.17 12.01
C GLY A 491 5.51 -1.45 11.23
N THR A 492 4.28 -1.94 11.35
CA THR A 492 3.82 -2.95 10.40
C THR A 492 3.35 -2.26 9.11
N PRO A 493 3.44 -2.91 7.93
CA PRO A 493 3.10 -2.29 6.66
C PRO A 493 1.74 -1.59 6.64
N ASN A 494 0.71 -2.20 7.24
CA ASN A 494 -0.62 -1.59 7.30
C ASN A 494 -0.68 -0.32 8.16
N LYS A 495 0.13 -0.25 9.24
CA LYS A 495 0.19 0.92 10.13
C LYS A 495 0.96 2.07 9.49
N CYS A 496 2.10 1.75 8.84
CA CYS A 496 2.87 2.72 8.07
C CYS A 496 2.04 3.28 6.92
N ARG A 497 1.38 2.44 6.14
CA ARG A 497 0.47 2.88 5.06
C ARG A 497 -0.70 3.74 5.56
N ALA A 498 -1.24 3.44 6.74
CA ALA A 498 -2.29 4.28 7.35
C ALA A 498 -1.73 5.63 7.83
N PHE A 499 -0.50 5.65 8.35
CA PHE A 499 0.18 6.88 8.77
C PHE A 499 0.48 7.80 7.57
N PHE A 500 0.96 7.24 6.47
CA PHE A 500 1.26 7.94 5.22
C PHE A 500 0.11 7.87 4.20
N ALA A 501 -1.14 7.81 4.67
CA ALA A 501 -2.30 7.66 3.79
C ALA A 501 -2.46 8.82 2.78
N ASP A 502 -2.11 10.04 3.19
CA ASP A 502 -2.14 11.23 2.34
C ASP A 502 -0.82 11.41 1.59
N VAL A 503 -0.74 10.83 0.40
CA VAL A 503 0.46 10.93 -0.46
C VAL A 503 0.63 12.30 -1.12
N GLU A 504 -0.43 13.13 -1.17
CA GLU A 504 -0.38 14.51 -1.69
C GLU A 504 0.16 15.50 -0.66
N SER A 505 0.18 15.16 0.62
CA SER A 505 0.70 16.05 1.70
C SER A 505 2.17 16.44 1.52
N GLY A 506 2.90 15.74 0.65
CA GLY A 506 4.33 15.94 0.40
C GLY A 506 5.23 15.39 1.52
N LEU A 507 4.70 14.76 2.58
CA LEU A 507 5.52 14.08 3.59
C LEU A 507 6.12 12.80 3.03
N VAL A 508 5.34 12.01 2.29
CA VAL A 508 5.73 10.74 1.68
C VAL A 508 7.01 10.87 0.83
N SER A 509 7.13 11.95 0.05
CA SER A 509 8.33 12.19 -0.78
C SER A 509 9.59 12.50 0.06
N ARG A 510 9.46 12.80 1.35
CA ARG A 510 10.54 13.15 2.28
C ARG A 510 10.97 12.01 3.19
N VAL A 511 10.14 10.98 3.27
CA VAL A 511 10.41 9.79 4.08
C VAL A 511 11.19 8.78 3.23
N THR A 512 12.17 8.15 3.83
CA THR A 512 12.86 6.99 3.28
C THR A 512 12.25 5.74 3.91
N PRO A 513 11.32 5.06 3.23
CA PRO A 513 10.83 3.80 3.73
C PRO A 513 11.85 2.69 3.47
N VAL A 514 11.85 1.68 4.32
CA VAL A 514 12.69 0.49 4.22
C VAL A 514 11.83 -0.72 4.54
N VAL A 515 11.80 -1.70 3.67
CA VAL A 515 11.01 -2.92 3.86
C VAL A 515 11.94 -4.04 4.28
N LEU A 516 11.70 -4.61 5.47
CA LEU A 516 12.44 -5.80 5.89
C LEU A 516 11.93 -7.05 5.15
N PRO A 517 12.79 -8.04 4.92
CA PRO A 517 12.41 -9.29 4.28
C PRO A 517 11.32 -10.03 5.09
N ASP A 518 10.50 -10.82 4.40
CA ASP A 518 9.54 -11.70 5.07
C ASP A 518 10.30 -12.87 5.74
N MET A 519 10.22 -12.92 7.06
CA MET A 519 10.90 -13.93 7.89
C MET A 519 9.97 -15.08 8.33
N VAL A 520 8.77 -15.18 7.74
CA VAL A 520 7.83 -16.26 8.09
C VAL A 520 8.44 -17.60 7.72
N GLY A 521 8.62 -18.48 8.73
CA GLY A 521 9.26 -19.79 8.57
C GLY A 521 10.78 -19.76 8.48
N ALA A 522 11.42 -18.58 8.41
CA ALA A 522 12.87 -18.45 8.45
C ALA A 522 13.42 -18.59 9.88
N ARG A 523 14.72 -18.85 9.98
CA ARG A 523 15.41 -18.79 11.28
C ARG A 523 15.49 -17.33 11.74
N MET A 524 15.46 -17.13 13.05
CA MET A 524 15.63 -15.79 13.63
C MET A 524 16.95 -15.18 13.16
N PRO A 525 16.97 -13.93 12.66
CA PRO A 525 18.20 -13.29 12.20
C PRO A 525 19.20 -13.19 13.35
N GLN A 526 20.45 -13.52 13.08
CA GLN A 526 21.52 -13.50 14.07
C GLN A 526 22.49 -12.38 13.72
N PHE A 527 22.37 -11.26 14.45
CA PHE A 527 23.37 -10.20 14.44
C PHE A 527 24.62 -10.69 15.18
N LYS A 528 25.80 -10.36 14.66
CA LYS A 528 27.04 -10.66 15.36
C LYS A 528 27.12 -9.82 16.65
N ALA A 529 27.67 -10.41 17.73
CA ALA A 529 27.92 -9.65 18.93
C ALA A 529 29.06 -8.65 18.69
N TRP A 530 28.92 -7.44 19.21
CA TRP A 530 29.97 -6.46 19.21
C TRP A 530 31.10 -6.91 20.13
N SER A 531 32.35 -6.86 19.66
CA SER A 531 33.47 -6.94 20.56
C SER A 531 33.63 -5.60 21.30
N GLN A 532 34.23 -5.60 22.48
CA GLN A 532 34.47 -4.35 23.20
C GLN A 532 35.32 -3.37 22.37
N GLU A 533 36.27 -3.87 21.60
CA GLU A 533 37.14 -3.06 20.74
C GLU A 533 36.38 -2.40 19.60
N ASP A 534 35.49 -3.16 18.92
CA ASP A 534 34.65 -2.64 17.82
C ASP A 534 33.63 -1.63 18.34
N GLU A 535 33.00 -1.89 19.49
CA GLU A 535 32.07 -0.97 20.14
C GLU A 535 32.78 0.36 20.52
N GLU A 536 33.97 0.30 21.11
CA GLU A 536 34.75 1.49 21.43
C GLU A 536 35.24 2.23 20.18
N LYS A 537 35.53 1.52 19.09
CA LYS A 537 35.89 2.11 17.80
C LYS A 537 34.70 2.91 17.24
N VAL A 538 33.51 2.31 17.19
CA VAL A 538 32.28 2.97 16.70
C VAL A 538 31.95 4.20 17.56
N LYS A 539 31.98 4.08 18.89
CA LYS A 539 31.72 5.21 19.80
C LYS A 539 32.72 6.36 19.62
N ARG A 540 34.00 6.08 19.36
CA ARG A 540 34.98 7.12 19.03
C ARG A 540 34.65 7.84 17.74
N GLN A 541 34.28 7.12 16.68
CA GLN A 541 33.87 7.73 15.43
C GLN A 541 32.58 8.56 15.58
N CYS A 542 31.63 8.13 16.41
CA CYS A 542 30.45 8.92 16.77
C CYS A 542 30.82 10.25 17.44
N LEU A 543 31.78 10.25 18.34
CA LEU A 543 32.29 11.47 18.97
C LEU A 543 32.98 12.40 17.94
N CYS A 544 33.79 11.85 17.03
CA CYS A 544 34.40 12.62 15.94
C CYS A 544 33.32 13.30 15.08
N LEU A 545 32.22 12.60 14.72
CA LEU A 545 31.13 13.20 13.97
C LEU A 545 30.45 14.35 14.73
N MET A 546 30.38 14.29 16.07
CA MET A 546 29.81 15.36 16.89
C MET A 546 30.66 16.62 16.94
N ASP A 547 31.94 16.48 16.75
CA ASP A 547 32.92 17.60 16.74
C ASP A 547 33.02 18.25 15.33
N GLU A 548 32.39 17.67 14.33
CA GLU A 548 32.38 18.18 12.95
C GLU A 548 31.51 19.45 12.82
N GLU A 549 32.13 20.54 12.36
CA GLU A 549 31.44 21.83 12.19
C GLU A 549 31.82 22.52 10.87
N GLY A 550 30.96 23.43 10.45
CA GLY A 550 31.22 24.36 9.35
C GLY A 550 30.42 24.06 8.08
N GLU A 551 30.68 24.92 7.09
CA GLU A 551 30.12 24.78 5.74
C GLU A 551 31.11 24.03 4.86
N VAL A 552 30.61 23.06 4.10
CA VAL A 552 31.39 22.27 3.15
C VAL A 552 30.79 22.35 1.74
N ASP A 553 31.66 22.26 0.75
CA ASP A 553 31.27 22.11 -0.64
C ASP A 553 31.65 20.69 -1.11
N LEU A 554 30.73 19.99 -1.75
CA LEU A 554 30.86 18.60 -2.19
C LEU A 554 30.66 18.50 -3.71
N PRO A 555 31.60 19.03 -4.51
CA PRO A 555 31.40 19.12 -5.95
C PRO A 555 31.30 17.75 -6.66
N LEU A 556 32.06 16.74 -6.20
CA LEU A 556 32.04 15.41 -6.84
C LEU A 556 30.75 14.66 -6.49
N ILE A 557 30.31 14.69 -5.24
CA ILE A 557 29.04 14.09 -4.82
C ILE A 557 27.86 14.82 -5.49
N ASN A 558 27.87 16.17 -5.54
CA ASN A 558 26.83 16.93 -6.23
C ASN A 558 26.73 16.54 -7.71
N LYS A 559 27.88 16.43 -8.41
CA LYS A 559 27.94 16.04 -9.80
C LYS A 559 27.40 14.63 -10.00
N ALA A 560 27.81 13.68 -9.19
CA ALA A 560 27.34 12.28 -9.28
C ALA A 560 25.81 12.18 -9.05
N ILE A 561 25.29 12.89 -8.05
CA ILE A 561 23.85 12.95 -7.80
C ILE A 561 23.08 13.65 -8.94
N GLU A 562 23.66 14.65 -9.57
CA GLU A 562 23.06 15.32 -10.74
C GLU A 562 22.99 14.36 -11.94
N GLU A 563 24.05 13.63 -12.21
CA GLU A 563 24.10 12.63 -13.28
C GLU A 563 23.08 11.52 -13.03
N TRP A 564 22.99 11.03 -11.79
CA TRP A 564 21.97 10.06 -11.38
C TRP A 564 20.54 10.60 -11.54
N ASP A 565 20.25 11.82 -11.07
CA ASP A 565 18.93 12.44 -11.21
C ASP A 565 18.55 12.65 -12.68
N GLU A 566 19.54 13.00 -13.54
CA GLU A 566 19.32 13.12 -14.98
C GLU A 566 19.02 11.75 -15.62
N SER A 567 19.72 10.67 -15.20
CA SER A 567 19.41 9.33 -15.70
C SER A 567 17.97 8.92 -15.35
N LYS A 568 17.51 9.20 -14.12
CA LYS A 568 16.12 8.96 -13.70
C LYS A 568 15.13 9.86 -14.41
N ARG A 569 15.53 11.08 -14.79
CA ARG A 569 14.73 11.94 -15.66
C ARG A 569 14.56 11.36 -17.06
N GLN A 570 15.60 10.78 -17.63
CA GLN A 570 15.53 10.11 -18.93
C GLN A 570 14.63 8.85 -18.84
N GLU A 571 14.74 8.08 -17.76
CA GLU A 571 13.83 6.98 -17.47
C GLU A 571 12.37 7.45 -17.39
N TYR A 572 12.11 8.57 -16.68
CA TYR A 572 10.78 9.19 -16.66
C TYR A 572 10.30 9.57 -18.06
N LEU A 573 11.13 10.18 -18.89
CA LEU A 573 10.74 10.56 -20.26
C LEU A 573 10.40 9.36 -21.15
N GLN A 574 10.93 8.17 -20.84
CA GLN A 574 10.61 6.92 -21.51
C GLN A 574 9.36 6.27 -20.98
N THR A 575 9.17 6.27 -19.66
CA THR A 575 8.07 5.57 -18.96
C THR A 575 6.85 6.43 -18.68
N LEU A 576 7.03 7.73 -18.57
CA LEU A 576 6.06 8.74 -18.10
C LEU A 576 5.43 8.40 -16.74
N ARG A 577 6.11 7.62 -15.93
CA ARG A 577 5.69 7.29 -14.60
C ARG A 577 5.76 8.54 -13.71
N TYR A 578 4.62 9.19 -13.44
CA TYR A 578 4.57 10.46 -12.71
C TYR A 578 5.22 10.38 -11.33
N SER A 579 5.00 9.28 -10.61
CA SER A 579 5.63 9.01 -9.30
C SER A 579 7.16 9.04 -9.39
N LEU A 580 7.75 8.53 -10.46
CA LEU A 580 9.19 8.55 -10.67
C LEU A 580 9.72 10.01 -10.75
N ASP A 581 9.08 10.90 -11.52
CA ASP A 581 9.52 12.30 -11.62
C ASP A 581 9.38 13.07 -10.30
N VAL A 582 8.31 12.80 -9.55
CA VAL A 582 8.06 13.47 -8.26
C VAL A 582 9.05 13.01 -7.18
N LEU A 583 9.30 11.69 -7.09
CA LEU A 583 10.08 11.10 -6.01
C LEU A 583 11.60 11.20 -6.24
N ARG A 584 12.10 11.05 -7.49
CA ARG A 584 13.54 11.10 -7.80
C ARG A 584 14.24 12.33 -7.25
N ARG A 585 13.59 13.51 -7.30
CA ARG A 585 14.18 14.76 -6.83
C ARG A 585 14.44 14.78 -5.32
N ARG A 586 13.59 14.10 -4.55
CA ARG A 586 13.76 13.97 -3.10
C ARG A 586 14.73 12.86 -2.76
N ALA A 587 14.71 11.76 -3.50
CA ALA A 587 15.70 10.70 -3.38
C ALA A 587 17.12 11.22 -3.68
N ALA A 588 17.30 12.06 -4.70
CA ALA A 588 18.54 12.76 -5.00
C ALA A 588 19.05 13.59 -3.79
N LEU A 589 18.15 14.34 -3.15
CA LEU A 589 18.50 15.11 -1.95
C LEU A 589 18.88 14.22 -0.78
N ASN A 590 18.17 13.09 -0.57
CA ASN A 590 18.51 12.12 0.47
C ASN A 590 19.87 11.47 0.20
N GLY A 591 20.16 11.11 -1.05
CA GLY A 591 21.48 10.61 -1.45
C GLY A 591 22.62 11.63 -1.21
N PHE A 592 22.38 12.91 -1.57
CA PHE A 592 23.33 13.98 -1.26
C PHE A 592 23.59 14.09 0.26
N ARG A 593 22.55 14.05 1.08
CA ARG A 593 22.67 14.09 2.55
C ARG A 593 23.41 12.88 3.13
N ALA A 594 23.17 11.68 2.56
CA ALA A 594 23.94 10.49 2.91
C ALA A 594 25.41 10.63 2.49
N GLY A 595 25.66 11.28 1.36
CA GLY A 595 26.99 11.67 0.90
C GLY A 595 27.72 12.61 1.87
N ILE A 596 27.02 13.52 2.56
CA ILE A 596 27.63 14.35 3.60
C ILE A 596 28.20 13.44 4.72
N ILE A 597 27.41 12.48 5.19
CA ILE A 597 27.87 11.55 6.24
C ILE A 597 29.04 10.71 5.75
N ALA A 598 28.95 10.15 4.55
CA ALA A 598 30.03 9.35 3.96
C ALA A 598 31.32 10.16 3.79
N TYR A 599 31.24 11.41 3.36
CA TYR A 599 32.38 12.35 3.26
C TYR A 599 33.07 12.57 4.61
N LEU A 600 32.31 12.74 5.69
CA LEU A 600 32.85 12.90 7.03
C LEU A 600 33.50 11.62 7.53
N LEU A 601 32.93 10.46 7.23
CA LEU A 601 33.49 9.15 7.58
C LEU A 601 34.75 8.78 6.76
N GLU A 602 35.03 9.51 5.68
CA GLU A 602 36.21 9.41 4.83
C GLU A 602 37.18 10.60 5.05
N ASP A 603 37.31 11.06 6.32
CA ASP A 603 38.21 12.13 6.72
C ASP A 603 38.08 13.42 5.87
N ARG A 604 36.85 13.84 5.59
CA ARG A 604 36.51 14.99 4.74
C ARG A 604 37.02 14.84 3.28
N GLN A 605 36.93 13.64 2.73
CA GLN A 605 37.27 13.38 1.34
C GLN A 605 36.07 12.83 0.56
N GLU A 606 35.85 13.34 -0.65
CA GLU A 606 34.87 12.81 -1.58
C GLU A 606 35.47 11.57 -2.31
N THR A 607 35.70 10.49 -1.55
CA THR A 607 36.25 9.25 -2.07
C THR A 607 35.25 8.56 -2.99
N GLU A 608 35.73 7.60 -3.80
CA GLU A 608 34.85 6.77 -4.62
C GLU A 608 33.80 6.01 -3.76
N ARG A 609 34.20 5.56 -2.56
CA ARG A 609 33.30 4.91 -1.59
C ARG A 609 32.20 5.85 -1.13
N ALA A 610 32.54 7.10 -0.78
CA ALA A 610 31.56 8.11 -0.36
C ALA A 610 30.57 8.44 -1.49
N ILE A 611 31.05 8.58 -2.72
CA ILE A 611 30.20 8.83 -3.90
C ILE A 611 29.28 7.64 -4.19
N LYS A 612 29.82 6.42 -4.20
CA LYS A 612 29.01 5.20 -4.41
C LYS A 612 27.93 5.03 -3.35
N PHE A 613 28.27 5.31 -2.08
CA PHE A 613 27.28 5.24 -1.00
C PHE A 613 26.16 6.29 -1.16
N ALA A 614 26.49 7.51 -1.56
CA ALA A 614 25.50 8.55 -1.84
C ALA A 614 24.52 8.14 -2.96
N LEU A 615 25.05 7.59 -4.04
CA LEU A 615 24.23 7.10 -5.17
C LEU A 615 23.36 5.91 -4.77
N TRP A 616 23.94 4.95 -4.05
CA TRP A 616 23.20 3.81 -3.53
C TRP A 616 22.04 4.24 -2.63
N TYR A 617 22.28 5.18 -1.70
CA TYR A 617 21.22 5.66 -0.82
C TYR A 617 20.09 6.36 -1.60
N ALA A 618 20.43 7.15 -2.63
CA ALA A 618 19.44 7.76 -3.51
C ALA A 618 18.59 6.72 -4.23
N GLU A 619 19.24 5.70 -4.79
CA GLU A 619 18.56 4.62 -5.52
C GLU A 619 17.64 3.80 -4.62
N ARG A 620 18.13 3.40 -3.42
CA ARG A 620 17.32 2.63 -2.48
C ARG A 620 16.13 3.43 -1.93
N CYS A 621 16.34 4.71 -1.63
CA CYS A 621 15.26 5.60 -1.24
C CYS A 621 14.17 5.67 -2.33
N LEU A 622 14.56 5.87 -3.59
CA LEU A 622 13.64 5.91 -4.73
C LEU A 622 12.94 4.57 -4.94
N HIS A 623 13.69 3.46 -4.87
CA HIS A 623 13.16 2.11 -5.04
C HIS A 623 12.01 1.83 -4.06
N TYR A 624 12.25 2.00 -2.76
CA TYR A 624 11.21 1.75 -1.76
C TYR A 624 10.04 2.73 -1.84
N GLN A 625 10.31 4.01 -2.13
CA GLN A 625 9.24 4.98 -2.33
C GLN A 625 8.33 4.61 -3.51
N LEU A 626 8.91 4.16 -4.61
CA LEU A 626 8.14 3.68 -5.78
C LEU A 626 7.38 2.40 -5.49
N GLN A 627 8.01 1.45 -4.79
CA GLN A 627 7.39 0.19 -4.39
C GLN A 627 6.15 0.38 -3.50
N ILE A 628 6.21 1.31 -2.55
CA ILE A 628 5.17 1.47 -1.53
C ILE A 628 4.12 2.49 -1.95
N TYR A 629 4.54 3.60 -2.58
CA TYR A 629 3.67 4.75 -2.84
C TYR A 629 3.47 5.03 -4.32
N GLY A 630 4.31 4.49 -5.21
CA GLY A 630 4.35 4.83 -6.63
C GLY A 630 3.00 4.69 -7.31
N ASP A 631 2.39 3.53 -7.22
CA ASP A 631 1.11 3.23 -7.88
C ASP A 631 -0.03 4.13 -7.36
N LYS A 632 0.00 4.45 -6.06
CA LYS A 632 -1.00 5.34 -5.46
C LYS A 632 -0.85 6.79 -5.94
N ILE A 633 0.40 7.27 -6.07
CA ILE A 633 0.71 8.60 -6.60
C ILE A 633 0.30 8.68 -8.07
N ASP A 634 0.63 7.67 -8.87
CA ASP A 634 0.27 7.60 -10.28
C ASP A 634 -1.25 7.56 -10.48
N ALA A 635 -1.95 6.73 -9.71
CA ALA A 635 -3.39 6.62 -9.77
C ALA A 635 -4.14 7.89 -9.35
N LEU A 636 -3.59 8.68 -8.41
CA LEU A 636 -4.14 10.00 -8.06
C LEU A 636 -3.92 11.01 -9.15
N HIS A 637 -2.74 11.02 -9.76
CA HIS A 637 -2.43 11.90 -10.89
C HIS A 637 -3.31 11.63 -12.11
N ASP A 638 -3.56 10.37 -12.40
CA ASP A 638 -4.41 9.93 -13.52
C ASP A 638 -5.92 10.10 -13.25
N GLY A 639 -6.30 10.52 -12.04
CA GLY A 639 -7.68 10.72 -11.63
C GLY A 639 -8.49 9.42 -11.44
N THR A 640 -7.82 8.26 -11.44
CA THR A 640 -8.43 6.94 -11.21
C THR A 640 -8.68 6.66 -9.72
N LEU A 641 -7.89 7.27 -8.84
CA LEU A 641 -8.19 7.36 -7.40
C LEU A 641 -8.58 8.80 -7.08
N SER A 642 -9.85 9.04 -6.84
CA SER A 642 -10.22 10.30 -6.17
C SER A 642 -9.73 10.23 -4.72
N THR A 643 -9.18 11.33 -4.21
CA THR A 643 -8.88 11.51 -2.79
C THR A 643 -10.14 11.29 -1.95
N GLN A 644 -10.39 10.06 -1.54
CA GLN A 644 -11.63 9.66 -0.85
C GLN A 644 -11.79 10.26 0.56
N ALA A 645 -10.75 10.85 1.13
CA ALA A 645 -10.82 11.41 2.48
C ALA A 645 -11.64 12.72 2.59
N SER A 646 -11.81 13.48 1.50
CA SER A 646 -12.61 14.72 1.48
C SER A 646 -13.95 14.60 0.72
N LYS A 647 -14.11 13.57 -0.11
CA LYS A 647 -15.29 13.39 -0.98
C LYS A 647 -16.42 12.54 -0.38
N GLY A 648 -16.22 11.84 0.74
CA GLY A 648 -17.29 11.05 1.37
C GLY A 648 -18.56 11.85 1.63
N ASN A 649 -18.42 13.10 2.08
CA ASN A 649 -19.56 13.96 2.38
C ASN A 649 -20.15 14.65 1.12
N ILE A 650 -19.34 14.94 0.10
CA ILE A 650 -19.79 15.50 -1.18
C ILE A 650 -20.62 14.44 -1.96
N ARG A 651 -20.21 13.18 -1.91
CA ARG A 651 -20.95 12.06 -2.51
C ARG A 651 -22.37 11.94 -1.95
N TYR A 652 -22.57 12.18 -0.65
CA TYR A 652 -23.91 12.21 -0.05
C TYR A 652 -24.71 13.42 -0.53
N LEU A 653 -24.05 14.56 -0.70
CA LEU A 653 -24.72 15.74 -1.24
C LEU A 653 -25.23 15.48 -2.66
N ASP A 654 -24.45 14.83 -3.51
CA ASP A 654 -24.86 14.49 -4.88
C ASP A 654 -26.06 13.54 -4.93
N ALA A 655 -26.09 12.56 -4.02
CA ALA A 655 -27.15 11.55 -3.92
C ALA A 655 -28.45 12.07 -3.29
N LEU A 656 -28.42 13.20 -2.57
CA LEU A 656 -29.61 13.82 -1.97
C LEU A 656 -30.43 14.54 -3.05
N PRO A 657 -31.75 14.73 -2.88
CA PRO A 657 -32.55 15.60 -3.75
C PRO A 657 -32.12 17.08 -3.66
N LYS A 658 -32.61 17.92 -4.58
CA LYS A 658 -32.27 19.36 -4.60
C LYS A 658 -32.60 20.07 -3.29
N GLU A 659 -33.74 19.69 -2.69
CA GLU A 659 -34.15 20.09 -1.34
C GLU A 659 -34.22 18.83 -0.49
N PHE A 660 -33.62 18.85 0.70
CA PHE A 660 -33.53 17.67 1.56
C PHE A 660 -33.59 18.04 3.05
N THR A 661 -34.05 17.08 3.84
CA THR A 661 -34.13 17.18 5.29
C THR A 661 -32.92 16.53 5.96
N LYS A 662 -32.76 16.77 7.26
CA LYS A 662 -31.77 16.06 8.08
C LYS A 662 -31.99 14.55 8.06
N GLU A 663 -33.24 14.11 8.02
CA GLU A 663 -33.64 12.70 7.99
C GLU A 663 -33.25 12.02 6.68
N ASP A 664 -33.35 12.71 5.55
CA ASP A 664 -32.89 12.19 4.26
C ASP A 664 -31.39 11.89 4.27
N LEU A 665 -30.59 12.79 4.84
CA LEU A 665 -29.14 12.56 4.98
C LEU A 665 -28.83 11.45 5.99
N VAL A 666 -29.58 11.37 7.10
CA VAL A 666 -29.43 10.27 8.08
C VAL A 666 -29.76 8.93 7.44
N ASN A 667 -30.88 8.84 6.70
CA ASN A 667 -31.29 7.61 6.03
C ASN A 667 -30.29 7.18 4.96
N LEU A 668 -29.77 8.14 4.18
CA LEU A 668 -28.75 7.87 3.17
C LEU A 668 -27.45 7.34 3.78
N ARG A 669 -27.05 7.85 4.94
CA ARG A 669 -25.85 7.36 5.67
C ARG A 669 -26.08 5.97 6.28
N LEU A 670 -27.24 5.75 6.88
CA LEU A 670 -27.62 4.44 7.43
C LEU A 670 -27.67 3.38 6.33
N ALA A 671 -28.19 3.72 5.14
CA ALA A 671 -28.17 2.83 3.97
C ALA A 671 -26.76 2.45 3.50
N ASN A 672 -25.76 3.28 3.83
CA ASN A 672 -24.34 3.02 3.54
C ASN A 672 -23.56 2.51 4.78
N ASN A 673 -24.24 2.03 5.81
CA ASN A 673 -23.65 1.52 7.07
C ASN A 673 -22.76 2.54 7.82
N GLU A 674 -23.10 3.83 7.72
CA GLU A 674 -22.37 4.90 8.42
C GLU A 674 -23.15 5.46 9.62
N SER A 675 -22.43 6.16 10.49
CA SER A 675 -23.00 6.79 11.68
C SER A 675 -24.12 7.79 11.33
N PRO A 676 -25.26 7.80 12.06
CA PRO A 676 -26.39 8.73 11.86
C PRO A 676 -26.07 10.18 12.24
N VAL A 677 -24.88 10.48 12.72
CA VAL A 677 -24.48 11.82 13.13
C VAL A 677 -24.18 12.69 11.92
N VAL A 678 -25.09 13.62 11.59
CA VAL A 678 -25.01 14.48 10.39
C VAL A 678 -24.79 15.98 10.70
N LYS A 679 -24.84 16.39 11.95
CA LYS A 679 -24.74 17.80 12.34
C LYS A 679 -23.47 18.49 11.83
N THR A 680 -22.33 17.83 11.98
CA THR A 680 -21.03 18.32 11.51
C THR A 680 -20.96 18.42 9.99
N ILE A 681 -21.57 17.49 9.28
CA ILE A 681 -21.60 17.45 7.81
C ILE A 681 -22.42 18.64 7.28
N ILE A 682 -23.64 18.84 7.81
CA ILE A 682 -24.50 19.96 7.42
C ILE A 682 -23.82 21.30 7.73
N CYS A 683 -23.24 21.46 8.93
CA CYS A 683 -22.51 22.69 9.28
C CYS A 683 -21.34 22.97 8.32
N ARG A 684 -20.64 21.92 7.87
CA ARG A 684 -19.55 22.04 6.92
C ARG A 684 -20.05 22.46 5.54
N TRP A 685 -21.09 21.81 5.02
CA TRP A 685 -21.69 22.16 3.73
C TRP A 685 -22.24 23.58 3.68
N VAL A 686 -22.81 24.07 4.80
CA VAL A 686 -23.24 25.47 4.93
C VAL A 686 -22.03 26.41 4.89
N LYS A 687 -20.94 26.07 5.62
CA LYS A 687 -19.71 26.86 5.65
C LYS A 687 -19.01 26.93 4.29
N GLU A 688 -19.05 25.83 3.54
CA GLU A 688 -18.48 25.70 2.20
C GLU A 688 -19.42 26.25 1.10
N SER A 689 -20.56 26.83 1.49
CA SER A 689 -21.57 27.39 0.56
C SER A 689 -22.11 26.39 -0.45
N LEU A 690 -22.15 25.11 -0.09
CA LEU A 690 -22.69 24.03 -0.93
C LEU A 690 -24.20 23.90 -0.75
N ILE A 691 -24.73 24.29 0.41
CA ILE A 691 -26.15 24.27 0.73
C ILE A 691 -26.57 25.54 1.45
N VAL A 692 -27.83 25.92 1.29
CA VAL A 692 -28.46 27.01 2.03
C VAL A 692 -29.62 26.44 2.85
N LYS A 693 -29.78 26.92 4.07
CA LYS A 693 -30.90 26.56 4.93
C LYS A 693 -32.15 27.34 4.49
N ILE A 694 -33.22 26.63 4.15
CA ILE A 694 -34.49 27.23 3.73
C ILE A 694 -35.47 27.32 4.92
N ASP A 695 -35.51 26.27 5.77
CA ASP A 695 -36.42 26.17 6.91
C ASP A 695 -35.73 25.43 8.09
N THR A 696 -36.42 25.28 9.20
CA THR A 696 -35.90 24.73 10.46
C THR A 696 -35.21 23.37 10.28
N ASN A 697 -35.68 22.52 9.37
CA ASN A 697 -35.14 21.20 9.05
C ASN A 697 -35.02 20.94 7.53
N LEU A 698 -34.92 22.00 6.71
CA LEU A 698 -34.85 21.89 5.26
C LEU A 698 -33.68 22.68 4.68
N TRP A 699 -32.91 22.07 3.82
CA TRP A 699 -31.77 22.65 3.11
C TRP A 699 -31.94 22.49 1.61
N GLN A 700 -31.40 23.44 0.85
CA GLN A 700 -31.36 23.41 -0.60
C GLN A 700 -29.90 23.41 -1.07
N LYS A 701 -29.59 22.59 -2.08
CA LYS A 701 -28.29 22.62 -2.75
C LYS A 701 -28.12 23.94 -3.52
N ILE A 702 -26.97 24.56 -3.33
CA ILE A 702 -26.55 25.68 -4.18
C ILE A 702 -25.90 25.05 -5.41
N GLN A 703 -26.52 25.20 -6.58
CA GLN A 703 -25.91 24.74 -7.83
C GLN A 703 -24.66 25.58 -8.11
N PRO A 704 -23.54 24.94 -8.55
CA PRO A 704 -22.35 25.68 -8.97
C PRO A 704 -22.61 26.49 -10.25
#